data_8d104f76bed2da8a1c74a79598837383
#
_entry.id   8d104f76bed2da8a1c74a79598837383
#
_cell.length_a   1.000
_cell.length_b   1.000
_cell.length_c   1.000
_cell.angle_alpha   90.00
_cell.angle_beta   90.00
_cell.angle_gamma   90.00
#
_symmetry.space_group_name_H-M   'P 1'
#
loop_
_entity.id
_entity.type
_entity.pdbx_description
1 polymer ?
#
loop_
_entity_poly.entity_id
_entity_poly.type
_entity_poly.pdbx_seq_one_letter_code
_entity_poly.pdbx_strand_id
1 'polypeptide(L)'
;MPSKKLSILLIVLMAGVMAACSGLKTTSTGGGGNGGGGNGTGGTFSIGGTVSGLQGTGLVLSNGTDTLAITPGGASVAFTFKNTVAANASYNVVVTTQPSNPAQTCSVTNGTGLATANVTNILVSCAAKFTIGGMVSGLTGSGLVLQNMGGDNLPINASGTFTFATPVPGAYNVTVLTQPSNPAQSCQVMNGQGTATANVTNVTVSCSSGYSIGGTISNLSGVGLVLQDNGGDNLSITGTGSVQFTFPTLVTGSYNVTVQTQPSNPTQNCVVSNGTGTATTTITNVQIACGNLYPIGGEISGLVGTGLVLEDTLGTGTNVTVDRLPISGAGTVDFTFKTLAPQGTSYAVSVVTQPTGPAQTCSVVNGTGTANGGVTTVQVVCPAPGWTIGGTLVGMVDHSFGNPAPVPGDFVELQNNGGDNLIVTGDNQGFTFPSPVTNNGQYNVSIFLQPTSQTQGCTAFYYLGVATANVNDVIIDCQHNDWTWLAGPNTNGSPYGSYGVAVLPPPSLPALDNNNPGGRTFGVTWTDNNGFKWMYGGWGLPVAGASPEPLPYYLEDLWVCIPNFNTQPCVWIPANLPVTTTTFTAGNISAIASTVPLLYPGGYSANASTVTYTTGIPPGTTQVIVHTPGGPGARWGSATWVDGGGNLYLFGGQGNSYSNTGLLNDLWKFTPGHYDTTSPAGGYVGSYEYTGDWTFLGGSPTANATGTYGMQGNPGGTPGARWGAAYCTDASGTVWMFGGQGYDSTGNVVLLNDLWKYSGGQWTWVGPSGSNVGQKDGAYGTLGTGSTSNFPGGRQTALLVPDNSGNLWLFGGLGLDSIGTQNPGTIGGLPSGTAPEGALLNDMWEYNIATQAWTWVSGGGATGLANQVGMYGMQQVAAAGFFPGSRWSSSGWIDSNGNIWIFGGWGYASSLAQSTGFLNDIWEFEPSTGLWTWWKGSSNVNQAGNYPTQFPDPIGLPFVGNTPGGRSGVAFWPQNPFQPATVNGYVWAFGGQAFDSAGNNGYMADTWKYLQFPY
;
A
#
# COMPACT_ATOMS: atom_id res chain seq x y z
N MET A 1 27.22 -12.50 38.87
CA MET A 1 28.06 -11.36 39.27
C MET A 1 28.92 -10.93 38.10
N PRO A 2 29.21 -9.64 37.91
CA PRO A 2 28.24 -8.67 37.37
C PRO A 2 28.69 -8.11 36.00
N SER A 3 27.68 -7.76 35.26
CA SER A 3 27.37 -6.45 34.63
C SER A 3 28.51 -5.54 34.14
N LYS A 4 28.34 -5.03 32.93
CA LYS A 4 28.40 -3.58 32.58
C LYS A 4 27.89 -3.41 31.14
N LYS A 5 26.74 -2.92 31.05
CA LYS A 5 26.13 -1.71 30.46
C LYS A 5 27.11 -0.79 29.79
N LEU A 6 26.85 -0.45 28.55
CA LEU A 6 27.18 0.89 28.02
C LEU A 6 26.02 1.40 27.16
N SER A 7 25.20 2.21 27.82
CA SER A 7 24.23 3.12 27.21
C SER A 7 24.97 4.33 26.68
N ILE A 8 24.75 4.70 25.42
CA ILE A 8 25.11 6.05 24.95
C ILE A 8 23.84 6.87 24.92
N LEU A 9 23.76 7.76 25.90
CA LEU A 9 22.76 8.81 26.11
C LEU A 9 23.15 10.02 25.25
N LEU A 10 22.30 10.37 24.30
CA LEU A 10 22.40 11.67 23.62
C LEU A 10 21.46 12.64 24.36
N ILE A 11 22.03 13.48 25.20
CA ILE A 11 21.33 14.59 25.86
C ILE A 11 21.44 15.81 24.94
N VAL A 12 20.30 16.27 24.43
CA VAL A 12 20.19 17.64 23.91
C VAL A 12 19.65 18.53 25.04
N LEU A 13 20.52 19.39 25.52
CA LEU A 13 20.21 20.38 26.52
C LEU A 13 19.49 21.57 25.84
N MET A 14 18.22 21.76 26.13
CA MET A 14 17.55 23.04 25.96
C MET A 14 17.47 23.72 27.32
N ALA A 15 18.28 24.73 27.50
CA ALA A 15 18.14 25.66 28.58
C ALA A 15 17.09 26.72 28.24
N GLY A 16 16.01 26.72 29.00
CA GLY A 16 15.02 27.77 28.98
C GLY A 16 15.52 29.03 29.63
N VAL A 17 15.09 30.14 29.08
CA VAL A 17 15.08 31.41 29.84
C VAL A 17 13.66 31.95 29.88
N MET A 18 13.06 31.81 31.03
CA MET A 18 11.92 32.63 31.43
C MET A 18 12.45 33.96 31.96
N ALA A 19 11.89 35.03 31.46
CA ALA A 19 11.79 36.29 32.19
C ALA A 19 10.64 37.10 31.55
N ALA A 20 9.53 37.03 32.16
CA ALA A 20 9.01 37.99 33.11
C ALA A 20 8.33 39.20 32.45
N CYS A 21 7.03 39.19 32.60
CA CYS A 21 6.09 40.31 32.51
C CYS A 21 6.49 41.50 33.37
N SER A 22 6.25 42.68 32.84
CA SER A 22 5.61 43.82 33.48
C SER A 22 5.65 44.94 32.46
N GLY A 23 4.64 45.63 32.19
CA GLY A 23 3.56 46.24 32.83
C GLY A 23 3.09 47.40 31.97
N LEU A 24 1.88 47.32 31.63
CA LEU A 24 0.85 48.31 31.75
C LEU A 24 1.22 49.79 31.65
N LYS A 25 0.66 50.55 30.74
CA LYS A 25 -0.33 51.59 31.11
C LYS A 25 -1.05 52.12 29.86
N THR A 26 -2.32 51.97 29.95
CA THR A 26 -3.34 52.75 29.25
C THR A 26 -3.24 54.24 29.53
N THR A 27 -3.49 55.00 28.51
CA THR A 27 -4.23 56.26 28.67
C THR A 27 -5.15 56.45 27.49
N SER A 28 -6.38 56.51 27.78
CA SER A 28 -7.51 56.92 27.00
C SER A 28 -7.56 58.44 26.98
N THR A 29 -7.93 59.01 25.86
CA THR A 29 -8.82 60.15 25.69
C THR A 29 -9.17 60.15 24.18
N GLY A 30 -10.37 60.10 23.74
CA GLY A 30 -11.55 60.74 24.11
C GLY A 30 -11.98 61.72 23.02
N GLY A 31 -13.12 61.48 22.38
CA GLY A 31 -13.76 62.41 21.47
C GLY A 31 -14.12 61.78 20.11
N GLY A 32 -15.26 61.36 19.81
CA GLY A 32 -16.57 61.96 19.78
C GLY A 32 -16.85 62.47 18.35
N GLY A 33 -17.78 61.85 17.62
CA GLY A 33 -18.32 62.53 16.45
C GLY A 33 -18.88 61.60 15.37
N ASN A 34 -20.06 61.33 15.54
CA ASN A 34 -21.20 60.96 14.67
C ASN A 34 -21.07 61.14 13.16
N GLY A 35 -21.63 60.18 12.44
CA GLY A 35 -22.47 60.49 11.27
C GLY A 35 -22.14 59.84 9.97
N GLY A 36 -23.02 58.95 9.51
CA GLY A 36 -23.40 58.91 8.12
C GLY A 36 -22.92 57.72 7.30
N GLY A 37 -23.86 56.90 6.98
CA GLY A 37 -23.77 55.75 6.11
C GLY A 37 -23.22 55.98 4.71
N GLY A 38 -22.71 54.94 4.13
CA GLY A 38 -22.27 54.95 2.74
C GLY A 38 -21.66 53.63 2.35
N ASN A 39 -22.36 52.95 1.57
CA ASN A 39 -22.10 51.71 0.88
C ASN A 39 -20.67 51.53 0.35
N GLY A 40 -20.10 50.36 0.57
CA GLY A 40 -19.25 49.61 -0.34
C GLY A 40 -17.92 50.20 -0.73
N THR A 41 -16.85 49.56 -0.26
CA THR A 41 -15.68 49.17 -1.09
C THR A 41 -14.75 48.39 -0.20
N GLY A 42 -14.27 47.27 -0.72
CA GLY A 42 -13.41 46.32 -0.05
C GLY A 42 -12.26 46.99 0.69
N GLY A 43 -12.19 46.70 2.00
CA GLY A 43 -11.08 47.15 2.84
C GLY A 43 -9.77 46.61 2.28
N THR A 44 -8.73 47.42 2.33
CA THR A 44 -7.37 46.96 2.03
C THR A 44 -6.60 46.76 3.32
N PHE A 45 -5.69 45.80 3.34
CA PHE A 45 -4.86 45.48 4.51
C PHE A 45 -3.40 45.74 4.22
N SER A 46 -2.68 46.22 5.22
CA SER A 46 -1.24 46.40 5.17
C SER A 46 -0.55 45.05 5.39
N ILE A 47 0.58 44.86 4.71
CA ILE A 47 1.47 43.70 4.85
C ILE A 47 2.76 44.16 5.48
N GLY A 48 3.14 43.53 6.60
CA GLY A 48 4.36 43.90 7.31
C GLY A 48 4.77 42.82 8.33
N GLY A 49 5.80 43.19 9.11
CA GLY A 49 6.37 42.26 10.08
C GLY A 49 7.63 42.80 10.71
N THR A 50 8.51 41.92 11.10
CA THR A 50 9.80 42.29 11.73
C THR A 50 10.97 41.58 11.09
N VAL A 51 12.08 42.30 10.93
CA VAL A 51 13.39 41.77 10.54
C VAL A 51 14.27 41.71 11.77
N SER A 52 14.79 40.57 12.12
CA SER A 52 15.67 40.35 13.24
C SER A 52 17.09 39.95 12.78
N GLY A 53 18.10 40.35 13.53
CA GLY A 53 19.49 40.00 13.28
C GLY A 53 20.12 40.67 12.03
N LEU A 54 19.46 41.66 11.42
CA LEU A 54 20.00 42.37 10.27
C LEU A 54 21.11 43.34 10.68
N GLN A 55 22.30 43.09 10.19
CA GLN A 55 23.49 43.95 10.36
C GLN A 55 23.97 44.46 9.01
N GLY A 56 23.79 43.72 7.95
CA GLY A 56 24.22 44.07 6.60
C GLY A 56 23.27 45.01 5.88
N THR A 57 23.77 45.81 5.01
CA THR A 57 23.02 46.74 4.16
C THR A 57 22.58 46.06 2.87
N GLY A 58 21.47 46.55 2.28
CA GLY A 58 21.02 46.10 0.97
C GLY A 58 19.98 44.97 1.01
N LEU A 59 19.39 44.64 2.18
CA LEU A 59 18.23 43.74 2.23
C LEU A 59 17.06 44.36 1.52
N VAL A 60 16.51 43.64 0.56
CA VAL A 60 15.25 44.02 -0.11
C VAL A 60 14.25 42.89 0.01
N LEU A 61 13.07 43.21 0.53
CA LEU A 61 11.92 42.38 0.56
C LEU A 61 10.98 42.74 -0.60
N SER A 62 10.23 41.79 -1.11
CA SER A 62 9.14 42.06 -2.06
C SER A 62 7.87 41.35 -1.66
N ASN A 63 6.74 41.99 -1.96
CA ASN A 63 5.42 41.39 -1.96
C ASN A 63 4.82 41.60 -3.35
N GLY A 64 4.92 40.57 -4.20
CA GLY A 64 4.64 40.72 -5.63
C GLY A 64 5.57 41.75 -6.28
N THR A 65 5.00 42.81 -6.86
CA THR A 65 5.77 43.94 -7.48
C THR A 65 6.17 45.02 -6.50
N ASP A 66 5.62 45.04 -5.27
CA ASP A 66 5.97 46.02 -4.23
C ASP A 66 7.27 45.60 -3.54
N THR A 67 8.29 46.45 -3.66
CA THR A 67 9.62 46.16 -3.08
C THR A 67 9.91 47.14 -1.94
N LEU A 68 10.55 46.59 -0.91
CA LEU A 68 10.90 47.39 0.28
C LEU A 68 12.34 47.10 0.70
N ALA A 69 13.18 48.13 0.60
CA ALA A 69 14.53 48.10 1.13
C ALA A 69 14.49 48.24 2.65
N ILE A 70 15.17 47.38 3.35
CA ILE A 70 15.31 47.42 4.80
C ILE A 70 16.74 47.85 5.17
N THR A 71 16.79 48.89 5.99
CA THR A 71 18.08 49.34 6.57
C THR A 71 18.26 48.76 7.96
N PRO A 72 19.51 48.38 8.34
CA PRO A 72 19.80 47.93 9.69
C PRO A 72 19.38 48.95 10.77
N GLY A 73 18.73 48.51 11.85
CA GLY A 73 18.25 49.44 12.89
C GLY A 73 17.98 48.72 14.20
N GLY A 74 19.01 48.38 14.96
CA GLY A 74 18.87 47.75 16.29
C GLY A 74 18.63 46.23 16.22
N ALA A 75 18.13 45.64 17.32
CA ALA A 75 17.94 44.18 17.44
C ALA A 75 16.86 43.63 16.51
N SER A 76 15.89 44.45 16.20
CA SER A 76 14.83 44.11 15.21
C SER A 76 14.30 45.38 14.55
N VAL A 77 13.92 45.26 13.28
CA VAL A 77 13.40 46.37 12.45
C VAL A 77 11.98 45.97 12.00
N ALA A 78 10.99 46.74 12.40
CA ALA A 78 9.64 46.56 11.86
C ALA A 78 9.58 47.07 10.41
N PHE A 79 8.81 46.40 9.59
CA PHE A 79 8.59 46.82 8.22
C PHE A 79 7.10 46.70 7.83
N THR A 80 6.71 47.54 6.89
CA THR A 80 5.38 47.50 6.28
C THR A 80 5.52 47.94 4.82
N PHE A 81 4.98 47.16 3.90
CA PHE A 81 4.96 47.50 2.49
C PHE A 81 4.08 48.74 2.24
N LYS A 82 4.49 49.50 1.25
CA LYS A 82 3.80 50.75 0.92
C LYS A 82 2.39 50.53 0.37
N ASN A 83 2.23 49.48 -0.43
CA ASN A 83 0.94 49.17 -1.03
C ASN A 83 0.18 48.20 -0.14
N THR A 84 -1.08 48.51 0.08
CA THR A 84 -2.02 47.62 0.76
C THR A 84 -2.58 46.57 -0.22
N VAL A 85 -2.96 45.43 0.27
CA VAL A 85 -3.62 44.40 -0.54
C VAL A 85 -5.12 44.40 -0.22
N ALA A 86 -5.94 44.06 -1.22
CA ALA A 86 -7.39 43.94 -1.03
C ALA A 86 -7.74 42.86 0.00
N ALA A 87 -8.84 43.00 0.67
CA ALA A 87 -9.34 42.00 1.60
C ALA A 87 -9.44 40.64 0.90
N ASN A 88 -8.89 39.60 1.54
CA ASN A 88 -8.77 38.25 1.03
C ASN A 88 -7.85 38.08 -0.21
N ALA A 89 -7.07 39.09 -0.57
CA ALA A 89 -6.03 38.88 -1.57
C ALA A 89 -4.80 38.16 -0.96
N SER A 90 -4.14 37.40 -1.78
CA SER A 90 -2.89 36.71 -1.38
C SER A 90 -1.72 37.68 -1.27
N TYR A 91 -0.87 37.48 -0.29
CA TYR A 91 0.44 38.12 -0.20
C TYR A 91 1.55 37.04 -0.24
N ASN A 92 2.70 37.42 -0.78
CA ASN A 92 3.89 36.57 -0.83
C ASN A 92 5.14 37.43 -0.62
N VAL A 93 5.56 37.48 0.62
CA VAL A 93 6.77 38.23 1.00
C VAL A 93 7.99 37.33 0.92
N VAL A 94 8.93 37.74 0.08
CA VAL A 94 10.21 37.04 -0.12
C VAL A 94 11.38 38.00 -0.05
N VAL A 95 12.55 37.45 0.22
CA VAL A 95 13.81 38.22 0.11
C VAL A 95 14.27 38.18 -1.35
N THR A 96 14.26 39.33 -1.99
CA THR A 96 14.77 39.46 -3.37
C THR A 96 16.23 39.83 -3.45
N THR A 97 16.74 40.54 -2.44
CA THR A 97 18.18 40.83 -2.36
C THR A 97 18.62 40.59 -0.93
N GLN A 98 19.65 39.77 -0.78
CA GLN A 98 20.27 39.49 0.51
C GLN A 98 21.23 40.65 0.91
N PRO A 99 21.39 40.89 2.22
CA PRO A 99 22.36 41.89 2.69
C PRO A 99 23.78 41.54 2.30
N SER A 100 24.59 42.51 1.85
CA SER A 100 25.93 42.28 1.33
C SER A 100 27.05 42.85 2.22
N ASN A 101 26.79 43.81 3.09
CA ASN A 101 27.83 44.41 3.90
C ASN A 101 27.36 44.71 5.33
N PRO A 102 27.69 43.86 6.32
CA PRO A 102 28.28 42.50 6.14
C PRO A 102 27.29 41.53 5.48
N ALA A 103 27.83 40.53 4.79
CA ALA A 103 27.02 39.53 4.11
C ALA A 103 26.24 38.67 5.10
N GLN A 104 24.94 38.56 4.85
CA GLN A 104 24.03 37.77 5.70
C GLN A 104 23.08 36.95 4.82
N THR A 105 22.49 35.92 5.39
CA THR A 105 21.38 35.20 4.78
C THR A 105 20.14 35.46 5.59
N CYS A 106 19.12 36.05 4.97
CA CYS A 106 17.83 36.30 5.57
C CYS A 106 16.78 35.33 5.01
N SER A 107 16.00 34.75 5.88
CA SER A 107 14.87 33.86 5.53
C SER A 107 13.56 34.43 6.05
N VAL A 108 12.48 34.18 5.34
CA VAL A 108 11.15 34.67 5.70
C VAL A 108 10.31 33.54 6.27
N THR A 109 9.67 33.78 7.39
CA THR A 109 8.66 32.89 8.00
C THR A 109 7.33 33.65 8.01
N ASN A 110 6.23 32.94 7.77
CA ASN A 110 4.88 33.49 7.59
C ASN A 110 4.77 34.50 6.43
N GLY A 111 5.65 34.35 5.40
CA GLY A 111 5.69 35.28 4.27
C GLY A 111 4.53 35.15 3.30
N THR A 112 3.76 34.09 3.36
CA THR A 112 2.66 33.80 2.42
C THR A 112 1.33 33.64 3.16
N GLY A 113 0.24 34.09 2.54
CA GLY A 113 -1.10 33.97 3.12
C GLY A 113 -2.14 34.80 2.39
N LEU A 114 -3.35 34.85 2.96
CA LEU A 114 -4.43 35.73 2.53
C LEU A 114 -4.59 36.85 3.56
N ALA A 115 -4.72 38.08 3.09
CA ALA A 115 -4.90 39.25 3.95
C ALA A 115 -6.37 39.36 4.39
N THR A 116 -6.68 38.80 5.55
CA THR A 116 -8.01 38.92 6.20
C THR A 116 -8.08 40.08 7.22
N ALA A 117 -6.93 40.60 7.60
CA ALA A 117 -6.68 41.74 8.45
C ALA A 117 -5.29 42.29 8.10
N ASN A 118 -4.88 43.38 8.75
CA ASN A 118 -3.50 43.84 8.64
C ASN A 118 -2.55 42.74 9.09
N VAL A 119 -1.63 42.36 8.22
CA VAL A 119 -0.61 41.33 8.46
C VAL A 119 0.61 41.98 9.12
N THR A 120 0.92 41.58 10.33
CA THR A 120 2.04 42.13 11.10
C THR A 120 2.98 41.04 11.66
N ASN A 121 2.71 39.78 11.34
CA ASN A 121 3.38 38.62 11.91
C ASN A 121 4.44 37.97 11.00
N ILE A 122 4.85 38.65 9.93
CA ILE A 122 5.89 38.16 9.06
C ILE A 122 7.24 38.36 9.77
N LEU A 123 8.00 37.30 9.86
CA LEU A 123 9.31 37.30 10.50
C LEU A 123 10.41 37.09 9.47
N VAL A 124 11.36 37.96 9.41
CA VAL A 124 12.57 37.83 8.61
C VAL A 124 13.75 37.69 9.56
N SER A 125 14.44 36.52 9.50
CA SER A 125 15.58 36.26 10.36
C SER A 125 16.86 36.27 9.52
N CYS A 126 17.82 37.12 9.89
CA CYS A 126 19.08 37.31 9.20
C CYS A 126 20.23 36.72 10.01
N ALA A 127 20.99 35.77 9.40
CA ALA A 127 22.20 35.20 9.99
C ALA A 127 23.44 35.70 9.26
N ALA A 128 24.48 35.97 10.03
CA ALA A 128 25.80 36.36 9.47
C ALA A 128 26.40 35.22 8.63
N LYS A 129 27.13 35.58 7.61
CA LYS A 129 27.92 34.62 6.84
C LYS A 129 29.39 34.87 7.09
N PHE A 130 30.16 33.79 7.14
CA PHE A 130 31.57 33.83 7.43
C PHE A 130 32.39 33.25 6.27
N THR A 131 33.50 33.88 5.97
CA THR A 131 34.44 33.34 4.98
C THR A 131 35.25 32.21 5.60
N ILE A 132 35.53 31.20 4.79
CA ILE A 132 36.37 30.05 5.17
C ILE A 132 37.68 30.14 4.38
N GLY A 133 38.79 30.13 5.10
CA GLY A 133 40.09 30.18 4.49
C GLY A 133 41.18 29.70 5.44
N GLY A 134 42.41 29.85 5.02
CA GLY A 134 43.58 29.40 5.75
C GLY A 134 44.87 29.52 4.97
N MET A 135 45.80 28.58 5.19
CA MET A 135 47.12 28.59 4.62
C MET A 135 47.51 27.24 4.05
N VAL A 136 48.02 27.25 2.83
CA VAL A 136 48.66 26.10 2.18
C VAL A 136 50.18 26.26 2.28
N SER A 137 50.85 25.22 2.77
CA SER A 137 52.30 25.16 2.92
C SER A 137 52.88 23.95 2.22
N GLY A 138 54.13 24.06 1.75
CA GLY A 138 54.85 22.93 1.16
C GLY A 138 54.39 22.53 -0.26
N LEU A 139 53.45 23.23 -0.86
CA LEU A 139 52.99 22.94 -2.20
C LEU A 139 54.03 23.29 -3.25
N THR A 140 54.52 22.31 -3.97
CA THR A 140 55.45 22.42 -5.10
C THR A 140 54.84 21.79 -6.37
N GLY A 141 53.89 20.92 -6.21
CA GLY A 141 53.12 20.29 -7.32
C GLY A 141 51.96 21.17 -7.78
N SER A 142 51.46 20.87 -8.97
CA SER A 142 50.32 21.57 -9.57
C SER A 142 49.03 20.74 -9.48
N GLY A 143 47.90 21.43 -9.53
CA GLY A 143 46.58 20.78 -9.61
C GLY A 143 45.92 20.44 -8.26
N LEU A 144 46.41 21.02 -7.16
CA LEU A 144 45.70 20.93 -5.88
C LEU A 144 44.34 21.63 -5.97
N VAL A 145 43.28 20.93 -5.61
CA VAL A 145 41.96 21.53 -5.47
C VAL A 145 41.41 21.22 -4.07
N LEU A 146 41.10 22.28 -3.35
CA LEU A 146 40.34 22.19 -2.08
C LEU A 146 38.86 22.30 -2.34
N GLN A 147 38.05 21.64 -1.53
CA GLN A 147 36.58 21.69 -1.60
C GLN A 147 36.01 21.96 -0.23
N ASN A 148 35.07 22.89 -0.15
CA ASN A 148 34.27 23.12 1.05
C ASN A 148 32.84 22.65 0.87
N MET A 149 32.29 21.87 1.85
CA MET A 149 30.92 21.38 1.88
C MET A 149 30.50 20.60 0.60
N GLY A 150 31.42 19.94 -0.08
CA GLY A 150 31.14 19.11 -1.24
C GLY A 150 30.74 19.84 -2.53
N GLY A 151 30.78 21.19 -2.58
CA GLY A 151 30.31 21.95 -3.74
C GLY A 151 31.12 23.19 -4.10
N ASP A 152 31.80 23.84 -3.15
CA ASP A 152 32.66 25.02 -3.41
C ASP A 152 34.11 24.57 -3.61
N ASN A 153 34.56 24.56 -4.86
CA ASN A 153 35.87 24.07 -5.27
C ASN A 153 36.84 25.23 -5.47
N LEU A 154 37.99 25.14 -4.84
CA LEU A 154 39.04 26.17 -4.92
C LEU A 154 40.34 25.56 -5.44
N PRO A 155 40.74 25.86 -6.68
CA PRO A 155 42.08 25.50 -7.18
C PRO A 155 43.16 26.31 -6.45
N ILE A 156 44.21 25.62 -6.02
CA ILE A 156 45.37 26.20 -5.38
C ILE A 156 46.62 26.00 -6.25
N ASN A 157 47.26 27.08 -6.68
CA ASN A 157 48.38 27.04 -7.61
C ASN A 157 49.74 27.22 -6.93
N ALA A 158 49.77 27.67 -5.69
CA ALA A 158 50.99 27.86 -4.91
C ALA A 158 50.72 27.85 -3.42
N SER A 159 51.77 27.62 -2.61
CA SER A 159 51.73 27.83 -1.17
C SER A 159 51.36 29.27 -0.84
N GLY A 160 50.51 29.49 0.18
CA GLY A 160 50.04 30.79 0.55
C GLY A 160 48.65 30.72 1.19
N THR A 161 48.10 31.88 1.47
CA THR A 161 46.74 31.99 2.04
C THR A 161 45.68 31.71 0.98
N PHE A 162 44.59 31.08 1.40
CA PHE A 162 43.42 30.84 0.56
C PHE A 162 42.16 31.27 1.25
N THR A 163 41.13 31.54 0.48
CA THR A 163 39.77 31.82 0.97
C THR A 163 38.78 31.35 -0.07
N PHE A 164 37.79 30.59 0.37
CA PHE A 164 36.70 30.16 -0.49
C PHE A 164 35.79 31.32 -0.88
N ALA A 165 35.32 31.30 -2.11
CA ALA A 165 34.50 32.38 -2.66
C ALA A 165 33.10 32.47 -2.01
N THR A 166 32.58 31.37 -1.53
CA THR A 166 31.21 31.28 -0.96
C THR A 166 31.26 31.33 0.57
N PRO A 167 30.87 32.46 1.22
CA PRO A 167 30.73 32.50 2.67
C PRO A 167 29.61 31.60 3.19
N VAL A 168 29.85 30.90 4.30
CA VAL A 168 28.89 29.95 4.92
C VAL A 168 28.21 30.56 6.14
N PRO A 169 26.94 30.18 6.42
CA PRO A 169 26.20 30.67 7.59
C PRO A 169 26.50 29.88 8.88
N GLY A 170 27.41 28.92 8.85
CA GLY A 170 27.68 28.07 10.01
C GLY A 170 28.69 26.96 9.66
N ALA A 171 28.21 25.75 9.49
CA ALA A 171 29.08 24.59 9.26
C ALA A 171 30.00 24.76 8.04
N TYR A 172 31.22 24.25 8.15
CA TYR A 172 32.16 24.13 7.04
C TYR A 172 32.89 22.79 7.11
N ASN A 173 33.29 22.28 5.95
CA ASN A 173 34.08 21.06 5.83
C ASN A 173 35.01 21.15 4.62
N VAL A 174 36.24 21.59 4.87
CA VAL A 174 37.29 21.73 3.86
C VAL A 174 38.07 20.43 3.72
N THR A 175 38.08 19.90 2.52
CA THR A 175 38.79 18.66 2.16
C THR A 175 39.68 18.90 0.93
N VAL A 176 40.63 17.99 0.69
CA VAL A 176 41.34 17.94 -0.58
C VAL A 176 40.53 17.13 -1.58
N LEU A 177 40.01 17.78 -2.61
CA LEU A 177 39.32 17.13 -3.72
C LEU A 177 40.29 16.47 -4.70
N THR A 178 41.36 17.17 -5.02
CA THR A 178 42.39 16.68 -5.93
C THR A 178 43.77 16.96 -5.34
N GLN A 179 44.60 15.92 -5.23
CA GLN A 179 45.98 16.04 -4.80
C GLN A 179 46.84 16.59 -5.92
N PRO A 180 47.98 17.29 -5.60
CA PRO A 180 48.91 17.76 -6.61
C PRO A 180 49.57 16.58 -7.35
N SER A 181 49.75 16.73 -8.67
CA SER A 181 50.23 15.62 -9.50
C SER A 181 51.63 15.84 -10.13
N ASN A 182 52.10 17.09 -10.20
CA ASN A 182 53.37 17.35 -10.87
C ASN A 182 54.19 18.44 -10.16
N PRO A 183 55.17 18.09 -9.30
CA PRO A 183 55.41 16.76 -8.76
C PRO A 183 54.30 16.28 -7.84
N ALA A 184 54.11 14.96 -7.75
CA ALA A 184 53.09 14.38 -6.91
C ALA A 184 53.41 14.65 -5.43
N GLN A 185 52.41 15.13 -4.71
CA GLN A 185 52.47 15.40 -3.28
C GLN A 185 51.20 14.90 -2.57
N SER A 186 51.35 14.62 -1.29
CA SER A 186 50.17 14.37 -0.39
C SER A 186 49.94 15.63 0.45
N CYS A 187 48.78 16.21 0.29
CA CYS A 187 48.31 17.35 1.07
C CYS A 187 47.27 16.92 2.08
N GLN A 188 47.47 17.31 3.33
CA GLN A 188 46.53 17.01 4.42
C GLN A 188 45.94 18.31 4.97
N VAL A 189 44.68 18.28 5.28
CA VAL A 189 43.93 19.39 5.87
C VAL A 189 43.81 19.21 7.36
N MET A 190 44.19 20.21 8.12
CA MET A 190 43.93 20.30 9.55
C MET A 190 43.02 21.50 9.85
N ASN A 191 42.19 21.39 10.88
CA ASN A 191 41.15 22.36 11.20
C ASN A 191 40.13 22.59 10.06
N GLY A 192 40.01 21.61 9.15
CA GLY A 192 39.14 21.72 7.96
C GLY A 192 37.67 21.66 8.26
N GLN A 193 37.28 21.22 9.44
CA GLN A 193 35.86 21.01 9.79
C GLN A 193 35.49 21.77 11.05
N GLY A 194 34.30 22.37 11.04
CA GLY A 194 33.79 23.09 12.20
C GLY A 194 32.52 23.87 11.93
N THR A 195 32.16 24.71 12.92
CA THR A 195 31.08 25.69 12.80
C THR A 195 31.67 27.10 12.90
N ALA A 196 31.51 27.87 11.83
CA ALA A 196 31.99 29.24 11.78
C ALA A 196 31.08 30.16 12.58
N THR A 197 31.63 30.81 13.60
CA THR A 197 31.01 31.90 14.36
C THR A 197 31.67 33.26 14.08
N ALA A 198 32.78 33.27 13.35
CA ALA A 198 33.51 34.37 12.78
C ALA A 198 34.19 33.90 11.49
N ASN A 199 34.85 34.78 10.76
CA ASN A 199 35.65 34.36 9.62
C ASN A 199 36.73 33.35 10.04
N VAL A 200 36.78 32.21 9.39
CA VAL A 200 37.74 31.14 9.65
C VAL A 200 38.96 31.39 8.80
N THR A 201 40.14 31.51 9.42
CA THR A 201 41.41 31.75 8.75
C THR A 201 42.49 30.75 9.16
N ASN A 202 42.11 29.76 9.99
CA ASN A 202 43.05 28.82 10.60
C ASN A 202 43.03 27.42 10.00
N VAL A 203 42.37 27.24 8.87
CA VAL A 203 42.49 25.96 8.12
C VAL A 203 43.91 25.87 7.57
N THR A 204 44.60 24.80 7.91
CA THR A 204 45.97 24.58 7.38
C THR A 204 45.99 23.39 6.45
N VAL A 205 46.64 23.54 5.32
CA VAL A 205 46.91 22.50 4.36
C VAL A 205 48.43 22.33 4.20
N SER A 206 48.91 21.17 4.62
CA SER A 206 50.34 20.85 4.53
C SER A 206 50.58 19.83 3.43
N CYS A 207 51.39 20.19 2.46
CA CYS A 207 51.75 19.33 1.33
C CYS A 207 53.19 18.83 1.51
N SER A 208 53.38 17.53 1.34
CA SER A 208 54.70 16.91 1.42
C SER A 208 54.93 15.95 0.24
N SER A 209 56.17 15.81 -0.21
CA SER A 209 56.52 14.80 -1.20
C SER A 209 56.40 13.41 -0.55
N GLY A 210 55.70 12.51 -1.19
CA GLY A 210 55.48 11.16 -0.68
C GLY A 210 55.92 10.09 -1.69
N TYR A 211 55.86 8.85 -1.24
CA TYR A 211 56.23 7.67 -2.05
C TYR A 211 54.95 6.84 -2.29
N SER A 212 54.83 6.24 -3.46
CA SER A 212 53.73 5.33 -3.75
C SER A 212 53.95 3.99 -3.06
N ILE A 213 52.87 3.40 -2.56
CA ILE A 213 52.83 2.07 -1.97
C ILE A 213 52.12 1.13 -2.92
N GLY A 214 52.71 0.01 -3.24
CA GLY A 214 52.12 -0.96 -4.13
C GLY A 214 52.80 -2.33 -4.04
N GLY A 215 52.37 -3.25 -4.89
CA GLY A 215 52.86 -4.60 -4.85
C GLY A 215 52.12 -5.55 -5.79
N THR A 216 52.13 -6.81 -5.44
CA THR A 216 51.56 -7.88 -6.27
C THR A 216 50.58 -8.72 -5.44
N ILE A 217 49.40 -8.99 -5.99
CA ILE A 217 48.46 -9.95 -5.49
C ILE A 217 48.61 -11.22 -6.31
N SER A 218 48.64 -12.38 -5.67
CA SER A 218 48.76 -13.70 -6.33
C SER A 218 47.53 -14.56 -6.03
N ASN A 219 47.18 -15.39 -6.99
CA ASN A 219 46.07 -16.36 -6.90
C ASN A 219 44.67 -15.74 -6.59
N LEU A 220 44.44 -14.50 -6.94
CA LEU A 220 43.14 -13.87 -6.77
C LEU A 220 42.14 -14.47 -7.77
N SER A 221 41.08 -15.08 -7.30
CA SER A 221 39.99 -15.62 -8.12
C SER A 221 38.62 -15.05 -7.74
N GLY A 222 38.46 -14.60 -6.49
CA GLY A 222 37.25 -13.93 -6.01
C GLY A 222 37.22 -12.45 -6.37
N VAL A 223 36.02 -11.86 -6.31
CA VAL A 223 35.79 -10.43 -6.57
C VAL A 223 35.59 -9.67 -5.26
N GLY A 224 35.79 -8.34 -5.31
CA GLY A 224 35.49 -7.46 -4.17
C GLY A 224 36.62 -7.34 -3.14
N LEU A 225 37.85 -7.76 -3.46
CA LEU A 225 39.01 -7.50 -2.60
C LEU A 225 39.22 -5.98 -2.47
N VAL A 226 39.27 -5.49 -1.24
CA VAL A 226 39.67 -4.10 -0.93
C VAL A 226 40.87 -4.12 -0.03
N LEU A 227 41.94 -3.46 -0.46
CA LEU A 227 43.13 -3.20 0.32
C LEU A 227 43.00 -1.84 1.00
N GLN A 228 43.63 -1.68 2.12
CA GLN A 228 43.67 -0.42 2.86
C GLN A 228 45.09 -0.12 3.32
N ASP A 229 45.54 1.10 3.09
CA ASP A 229 46.77 1.59 3.69
C ASP A 229 46.47 2.58 4.82
N ASN A 230 47.22 2.47 5.93
CA ASN A 230 47.13 3.34 7.11
C ASN A 230 45.69 3.60 7.64
N GLY A 231 44.77 2.63 7.46
CA GLY A 231 43.42 2.71 7.99
C GLY A 231 42.50 3.72 7.31
N GLY A 232 42.90 4.31 6.19
CA GLY A 232 42.11 5.35 5.51
C GLY A 232 42.11 5.33 3.97
N ASP A 233 43.17 4.89 3.36
CA ASP A 233 43.29 4.81 1.91
C ASP A 233 42.81 3.42 1.42
N ASN A 234 41.64 3.37 0.83
CA ASN A 234 41.04 2.14 0.36
C ASN A 234 41.23 1.97 -1.15
N LEU A 235 41.73 0.81 -1.55
CA LEU A 235 41.93 0.44 -2.93
C LEU A 235 41.14 -0.81 -3.29
N SER A 236 40.11 -0.62 -4.11
CA SER A 236 39.32 -1.74 -4.67
C SER A 236 40.10 -2.40 -5.80
N ILE A 237 40.32 -3.69 -5.68
CA ILE A 237 41.07 -4.47 -6.66
C ILE A 237 40.12 -5.08 -7.69
N THR A 238 40.47 -4.85 -8.96
CA THR A 238 39.78 -5.43 -10.11
C THR A 238 40.76 -6.33 -10.85
N GLY A 239 40.24 -7.50 -11.31
CA GLY A 239 41.05 -8.50 -12.01
C GLY A 239 41.19 -9.81 -11.23
N THR A 240 41.80 -10.80 -11.86
CA THR A 240 42.00 -12.15 -11.31
C THR A 240 43.40 -12.65 -11.64
N GLY A 241 43.87 -13.67 -10.92
CA GLY A 241 45.18 -14.25 -11.10
C GLY A 241 46.27 -13.47 -10.36
N SER A 242 47.27 -12.98 -11.10
CA SER A 242 48.31 -12.11 -10.55
C SER A 242 48.00 -10.66 -10.94
N VAL A 243 47.77 -9.82 -9.96
CA VAL A 243 47.32 -8.44 -10.13
C VAL A 243 48.33 -7.50 -9.47
N GLN A 244 48.84 -6.54 -10.22
CA GLN A 244 49.66 -5.46 -9.66
C GLN A 244 48.72 -4.39 -9.08
N PHE A 245 49.12 -3.80 -7.97
CA PHE A 245 48.35 -2.70 -7.35
C PHE A 245 49.28 -1.55 -6.89
N THR A 246 48.71 -0.38 -6.81
CA THR A 246 49.36 0.82 -6.27
C THR A 246 48.28 1.70 -5.65
N PHE A 247 48.50 2.13 -4.41
CA PHE A 247 47.57 3.05 -3.74
C PHE A 247 47.66 4.44 -4.37
N PRO A 248 46.53 5.12 -4.54
CA PRO A 248 46.47 6.44 -5.14
C PRO A 248 47.09 7.53 -4.26
N THR A 249 47.10 7.35 -2.95
CA THR A 249 47.65 8.34 -1.99
C THR A 249 49.14 8.09 -1.74
N LEU A 250 49.92 9.14 -1.79
CA LEU A 250 51.36 9.06 -1.48
C LEU A 250 51.58 9.06 0.04
N VAL A 251 52.50 8.27 0.50
CA VAL A 251 52.85 8.13 1.93
C VAL A 251 54.16 8.86 2.24
N THR A 252 54.22 9.63 3.32
CA THR A 252 55.39 10.38 3.80
C THR A 252 55.91 9.81 5.11
N GLY A 253 56.15 8.55 5.19
CA GLY A 253 56.61 7.90 6.45
C GLY A 253 56.17 6.44 6.52
N SER A 254 55.55 6.00 7.61
CA SER A 254 55.11 4.62 7.78
C SER A 254 53.92 4.30 6.90
N TYR A 255 53.89 3.10 6.34
CA TYR A 255 52.78 2.49 5.66
C TYR A 255 52.37 1.19 6.38
N ASN A 256 51.09 0.87 6.29
CA ASN A 256 50.49 -0.33 6.84
C ASN A 256 49.37 -0.83 5.93
N VAL A 257 49.74 -1.67 4.97
CA VAL A 257 48.76 -2.27 4.03
C VAL A 257 48.11 -3.47 4.68
N THR A 258 46.81 -3.45 4.69
CA THR A 258 45.93 -4.48 5.22
C THR A 258 44.86 -4.88 4.21
N VAL A 259 44.24 -6.04 4.38
CA VAL A 259 43.04 -6.40 3.65
C VAL A 259 41.81 -5.91 4.44
N GLN A 260 41.15 -4.90 3.90
CA GLN A 260 39.92 -4.33 4.46
C GLN A 260 38.71 -5.25 4.21
N THR A 261 38.61 -5.75 2.99
CA THR A 261 37.53 -6.67 2.59
C THR A 261 38.11 -7.84 1.83
N GLN A 262 37.84 -9.03 2.30
CA GLN A 262 38.27 -10.24 1.63
C GLN A 262 37.43 -10.50 0.37
N PRO A 263 37.97 -11.19 -0.64
CA PRO A 263 37.24 -11.51 -1.85
C PRO A 263 36.09 -12.48 -1.59
N SER A 264 35.01 -12.29 -2.35
CA SER A 264 33.87 -13.20 -2.39
C SER A 264 33.65 -13.73 -3.81
N ASN A 265 33.04 -14.89 -3.98
CA ASN A 265 32.77 -15.50 -5.29
C ASN A 265 34.00 -15.76 -6.20
N PRO A 266 34.82 -16.76 -5.89
CA PRO A 266 34.80 -17.58 -4.70
C PRO A 266 35.38 -16.87 -3.48
N THR A 267 34.93 -17.28 -2.29
CA THR A 267 35.47 -16.73 -1.04
C THR A 267 36.93 -17.14 -0.86
N GLN A 268 37.82 -16.18 -0.66
CA GLN A 268 39.23 -16.40 -0.47
C GLN A 268 39.72 -15.68 0.79
N ASN A 269 40.79 -16.17 1.36
CA ASN A 269 41.56 -15.47 2.37
C ASN A 269 42.83 -14.93 1.74
N CYS A 270 42.95 -13.65 1.73
CA CYS A 270 44.15 -12.97 1.23
C CYS A 270 44.96 -12.47 2.42
N VAL A 271 46.25 -12.85 2.47
CA VAL A 271 47.17 -12.49 3.53
C VAL A 271 48.26 -11.56 2.98
N VAL A 272 48.55 -10.53 3.71
CA VAL A 272 49.56 -9.51 3.34
C VAL A 272 50.91 -9.87 3.91
N SER A 273 51.93 -9.83 3.10
CA SER A 273 53.34 -9.93 3.50
C SER A 273 54.05 -8.64 3.05
N ASN A 274 55.03 -8.18 3.80
CA ASN A 274 55.74 -6.93 3.62
C ASN A 274 54.79 -5.70 3.59
N GLY A 275 53.60 -5.84 4.27
CA GLY A 275 52.60 -4.77 4.27
C GLY A 275 52.92 -3.57 5.16
N THR A 276 53.94 -3.66 6.00
CA THR A 276 54.30 -2.60 6.95
C THR A 276 55.73 -2.17 6.77
N GLY A 277 56.03 -0.88 6.97
CA GLY A 277 57.34 -0.30 6.87
C GLY A 277 57.34 1.21 6.87
N THR A 278 58.53 1.79 6.57
CA THR A 278 58.69 3.23 6.36
C THR A 278 59.07 3.47 4.92
N ALA A 279 58.26 4.25 4.21
CA ALA A 279 58.50 4.62 2.81
C ALA A 279 59.57 5.68 2.71
N THR A 280 60.79 5.31 2.30
CA THR A 280 61.89 6.18 1.94
C THR A 280 62.13 6.27 0.44
N THR A 281 61.49 5.37 -0.31
CA THR A 281 61.39 5.29 -1.76
C THR A 281 60.04 4.73 -2.12
N THR A 282 59.69 4.67 -3.41
CA THR A 282 58.51 3.97 -3.88
C THR A 282 58.56 2.48 -3.46
N ILE A 283 57.56 2.00 -2.83
CA ILE A 283 57.38 0.63 -2.37
C ILE A 283 56.60 -0.18 -3.43
N THR A 284 57.17 -1.27 -3.90
CA THR A 284 56.56 -2.14 -4.92
C THR A 284 56.58 -3.63 -4.50
N ASN A 285 57.03 -3.93 -3.30
CA ASN A 285 57.30 -5.28 -2.81
C ASN A 285 56.27 -5.80 -1.79
N VAL A 286 55.15 -5.10 -1.62
CA VAL A 286 54.04 -5.65 -0.83
C VAL A 286 53.48 -6.85 -1.58
N GLN A 287 53.37 -7.98 -0.90
CA GLN A 287 52.82 -9.18 -1.49
C GLN A 287 51.54 -9.60 -0.79
N ILE A 288 50.53 -9.94 -1.61
CA ILE A 288 49.25 -10.47 -1.10
C ILE A 288 49.00 -11.84 -1.74
N ALA A 289 48.93 -12.85 -0.92
CA ALA A 289 48.66 -14.21 -1.36
C ALA A 289 47.23 -14.60 -1.00
N CYS A 290 46.42 -14.93 -2.00
CA CYS A 290 45.03 -15.30 -1.82
C CYS A 290 44.86 -16.82 -1.96
N GLY A 291 44.24 -17.48 -0.97
CA GLY A 291 43.88 -18.90 -0.97
C GLY A 291 42.39 -19.10 -0.87
N ASN A 292 41.86 -20.13 -1.51
CA ASN A 292 40.47 -20.49 -1.39
C ASN A 292 40.09 -20.84 0.02
N LEU A 293 38.95 -20.41 0.46
CA LEU A 293 38.35 -20.74 1.75
C LEU A 293 37.10 -21.60 1.50
N TYR A 294 36.96 -22.61 2.30
CA TYR A 294 35.88 -23.57 2.19
C TYR A 294 35.05 -23.60 3.48
N PRO A 295 33.71 -23.57 3.36
CA PRO A 295 32.83 -23.75 4.51
C PRO A 295 32.93 -25.18 5.03
N ILE A 296 32.90 -25.33 6.36
CA ILE A 296 32.69 -26.60 7.04
C ILE A 296 31.29 -26.61 7.62
N GLY A 297 30.49 -27.60 7.26
CA GLY A 297 29.11 -27.70 7.68
C GLY A 297 28.54 -29.08 7.43
N GLY A 298 27.25 -29.21 7.61
CA GLY A 298 26.54 -30.46 7.45
C GLY A 298 25.13 -30.38 7.96
N GLU A 299 24.58 -31.49 8.35
CA GLU A 299 23.21 -31.65 8.79
C GLU A 299 23.13 -32.21 10.21
N ILE A 300 22.24 -31.64 11.02
CA ILE A 300 21.86 -32.17 12.33
C ILE A 300 20.51 -32.82 12.17
N SER A 301 20.37 -34.05 12.62
CA SER A 301 19.12 -34.79 12.61
C SER A 301 18.65 -35.14 14.02
N GLY A 302 17.33 -35.03 14.24
CA GLY A 302 16.70 -35.41 15.49
C GLY A 302 16.96 -34.47 16.67
N LEU A 303 17.42 -33.27 16.49
CA LEU A 303 17.62 -32.29 17.53
C LEU A 303 16.29 -31.81 18.15
N VAL A 304 16.18 -31.83 19.44
CA VAL A 304 14.98 -31.51 20.22
C VAL A 304 15.26 -30.57 21.37
N GLY A 305 16.34 -30.82 22.09
CA GLY A 305 16.75 -29.95 23.20
C GLY A 305 17.34 -28.63 22.70
N THR A 306 17.40 -27.66 23.57
CA THR A 306 18.04 -26.36 23.29
C THR A 306 19.45 -26.32 23.86
N GLY A 307 20.29 -25.45 23.29
CA GLY A 307 21.64 -25.24 23.80
C GLY A 307 22.71 -26.19 23.27
N LEU A 308 22.43 -26.94 22.18
CA LEU A 308 23.47 -27.66 21.44
C LEU A 308 24.52 -26.67 20.95
N VAL A 309 25.80 -26.98 21.23
CA VAL A 309 26.92 -26.21 20.69
C VAL A 309 27.88 -27.19 20.00
N LEU A 310 28.12 -26.94 18.72
CA LEU A 310 29.14 -27.58 17.93
C LEU A 310 30.45 -26.80 18.00
N GLU A 311 31.56 -27.49 17.89
CA GLU A 311 32.88 -26.88 17.79
C GLU A 311 33.62 -27.48 16.60
N ASP A 312 34.16 -26.64 15.75
CA ASP A 312 35.12 -27.06 14.71
C ASP A 312 36.52 -26.62 15.09
N THR A 313 37.42 -27.53 15.00
CA THR A 313 38.86 -27.33 15.25
C THR A 313 39.60 -27.40 13.94
N LEU A 314 40.05 -26.23 13.43
CA LEU A 314 40.79 -26.10 12.20
C LEU A 314 42.32 -26.13 12.45
N GLY A 315 43.04 -27.01 11.77
CA GLY A 315 44.50 -27.16 11.86
C GLY A 315 44.95 -28.21 12.84
N THR A 316 46.25 -28.35 12.99
CA THR A 316 46.91 -29.33 13.90
C THR A 316 48.07 -28.68 14.64
N GLY A 317 48.38 -29.16 15.84
CA GLY A 317 49.53 -28.69 16.65
C GLY A 317 49.26 -27.38 17.38
N THR A 318 50.23 -26.44 17.33
CA THR A 318 50.18 -25.16 18.05
C THR A 318 49.38 -24.05 17.29
N ASN A 319 49.03 -24.30 16.03
CA ASN A 319 48.26 -23.34 15.17
C ASN A 319 46.85 -23.90 14.94
N VAL A 320 46.05 -23.86 15.95
CA VAL A 320 44.67 -24.35 15.90
C VAL A 320 43.72 -23.16 16.04
N THR A 321 42.73 -23.06 15.12
CA THR A 321 41.62 -22.15 15.24
C THR A 321 40.38 -22.93 15.66
N VAL A 322 39.70 -22.46 16.68
CA VAL A 322 38.50 -23.09 17.21
C VAL A 322 37.29 -22.17 16.91
N ASP A 323 36.29 -22.71 16.23
CA ASP A 323 35.02 -22.03 15.96
C ASP A 323 33.87 -22.74 16.68
N ARG A 324 33.10 -22.04 17.47
CA ARG A 324 31.95 -22.57 18.21
C ARG A 324 30.66 -22.04 17.63
N LEU A 325 29.79 -22.99 17.28
CA LEU A 325 28.51 -22.68 16.67
C LEU A 325 27.37 -23.11 17.60
N PRO A 326 26.74 -22.18 18.32
CA PRO A 326 25.48 -22.48 19.00
C PRO A 326 24.40 -22.77 17.96
N ILE A 327 23.74 -23.88 18.12
CA ILE A 327 22.69 -24.32 17.21
C ILE A 327 21.34 -23.80 17.72
N SER A 328 20.65 -23.10 16.85
CA SER A 328 19.25 -22.69 17.02
C SER A 328 18.40 -23.38 15.97
N GLY A 329 17.33 -24.04 16.39
CA GLY A 329 16.46 -24.82 15.54
C GLY A 329 16.28 -26.24 16.10
N ALA A 330 15.44 -27.02 15.44
CA ALA A 330 15.09 -28.37 15.84
C ALA A 330 14.80 -29.23 14.61
N GLY A 331 14.81 -30.55 14.79
CA GLY A 331 14.60 -31.52 13.71
C GLY A 331 15.84 -31.72 12.88
N THR A 332 15.69 -31.61 11.58
CA THR A 332 16.78 -31.57 10.61
C THR A 332 17.21 -30.13 10.40
N VAL A 333 18.44 -29.79 10.74
CA VAL A 333 19.01 -28.47 10.68
C VAL A 333 20.33 -28.50 9.95
N ASP A 334 20.43 -27.78 8.86
CA ASP A 334 21.73 -27.56 8.22
C ASP A 334 22.54 -26.58 9.06
N PHE A 335 23.81 -26.85 9.17
CA PHE A 335 24.73 -25.96 9.86
C PHE A 335 25.97 -25.66 9.04
N THR A 336 26.52 -24.50 9.24
CA THR A 336 27.81 -24.11 8.65
C THR A 336 28.55 -23.26 9.64
N PHE A 337 29.79 -23.58 9.92
CA PHE A 337 30.66 -22.79 10.76
C PHE A 337 30.99 -21.46 10.10
N LYS A 338 31.11 -20.42 10.92
CA LYS A 338 31.37 -19.05 10.45
C LYS A 338 32.79 -18.91 9.93
N THR A 339 33.73 -19.61 10.54
CA THR A 339 35.12 -19.61 10.13
C THR A 339 35.33 -20.55 8.96
N LEU A 340 35.77 -20.02 7.85
CA LEU A 340 36.04 -20.79 6.64
C LEU A 340 37.43 -21.43 6.75
N ALA A 341 37.54 -22.69 6.36
CA ALA A 341 38.79 -23.46 6.38
C ALA A 341 39.65 -23.13 5.15
N PRO A 342 40.93 -22.73 5.31
CA PRO A 342 41.83 -22.65 4.18
C PRO A 342 42.02 -24.03 3.50
N GLN A 343 42.23 -24.03 2.19
CA GLN A 343 42.47 -25.22 1.41
C GLN A 343 43.62 -26.06 2.01
N GLY A 344 43.38 -27.34 2.18
CA GLY A 344 44.37 -28.28 2.76
C GLY A 344 44.41 -28.28 4.28
N THR A 345 43.60 -27.51 4.98
CA THR A 345 43.53 -27.48 6.44
C THR A 345 42.67 -28.65 6.95
N SER A 346 43.16 -29.36 7.99
CA SER A 346 42.36 -30.36 8.69
C SER A 346 41.25 -29.68 9.51
N TYR A 347 40.09 -30.32 9.57
CA TYR A 347 38.96 -29.91 10.40
C TYR A 347 38.54 -31.06 11.32
N ALA A 348 37.96 -30.72 12.47
CA ALA A 348 37.39 -31.68 13.41
C ALA A 348 36.17 -31.09 14.14
N VAL A 349 35.01 -31.54 13.72
CA VAL A 349 33.72 -31.13 14.31
C VAL A 349 33.33 -32.02 15.46
N SER A 350 33.01 -31.43 16.60
CA SER A 350 32.59 -32.15 17.83
C SER A 350 31.40 -31.45 18.50
N VAL A 351 30.70 -32.17 19.38
CA VAL A 351 29.68 -31.62 20.26
C VAL A 351 30.33 -31.19 21.57
N VAL A 352 30.35 -29.90 21.85
CA VAL A 352 30.93 -29.36 23.08
C VAL A 352 29.87 -29.25 24.19
N THR A 353 28.66 -28.89 23.84
CA THR A 353 27.54 -28.81 24.77
C THR A 353 26.36 -29.59 24.22
N GLN A 354 25.91 -30.57 24.99
CA GLN A 354 24.74 -31.36 24.68
C GLN A 354 23.46 -30.55 24.92
N PRO A 355 22.39 -30.78 24.15
CA PRO A 355 21.12 -30.12 24.34
C PRO A 355 20.49 -30.45 25.71
N THR A 356 19.86 -29.43 26.29
CA THR A 356 19.12 -29.56 27.54
C THR A 356 17.70 -29.02 27.32
N GLY A 357 16.73 -29.59 28.04
CA GLY A 357 15.34 -29.20 27.98
C GLY A 357 14.58 -29.59 26.70
N PRO A 358 14.47 -30.89 26.45
CA PRO A 358 14.95 -32.06 27.16
C PRO A 358 16.40 -32.41 26.84
N ALA A 359 17.01 -33.15 27.73
CA ALA A 359 18.38 -33.61 27.55
C ALA A 359 18.44 -34.63 26.40
N GLN A 360 19.34 -34.39 25.45
CA GLN A 360 19.66 -35.32 24.36
C GLN A 360 21.17 -35.61 24.34
N THR A 361 21.54 -36.75 23.81
CA THR A 361 22.96 -37.07 23.55
C THR A 361 23.18 -37.10 22.04
N CYS A 362 23.69 -36.02 21.49
CA CYS A 362 24.03 -35.92 20.08
C CYS A 362 25.44 -36.45 19.82
N SER A 363 25.62 -37.14 18.70
CA SER A 363 26.91 -37.68 18.23
C SER A 363 27.23 -37.17 16.84
N VAL A 364 28.52 -37.01 16.54
CA VAL A 364 28.97 -36.51 15.21
C VAL A 364 29.48 -37.69 14.38
N VAL A 365 29.02 -37.74 13.13
CA VAL A 365 29.46 -38.71 12.12
C VAL A 365 30.14 -37.94 10.99
N ASN A 366 31.23 -38.42 10.43
CA ASN A 366 32.03 -37.75 9.41
C ASN A 366 32.56 -36.36 9.84
N GLY A 367 32.78 -36.17 11.15
CA GLY A 367 33.18 -34.87 11.71
C GLY A 367 34.63 -34.48 11.43
N THR A 368 35.49 -35.36 10.90
CA THR A 368 36.91 -35.06 10.67
C THR A 368 37.32 -35.23 9.22
N GLY A 369 38.25 -34.40 8.75
CA GLY A 369 38.74 -34.49 7.38
C GLY A 369 39.73 -33.34 7.03
N THR A 370 39.93 -33.16 5.72
CA THR A 370 40.77 -32.08 5.17
C THR A 370 39.93 -31.26 4.20
N ALA A 371 39.92 -29.94 4.35
CA ALA A 371 39.13 -29.01 3.53
C ALA A 371 39.79 -28.83 2.16
N ASN A 372 39.44 -29.62 1.17
CA ASN A 372 39.88 -29.52 -0.22
C ASN A 372 38.71 -29.00 -1.14
N GLY A 373 37.58 -28.68 -0.55
CA GLY A 373 36.32 -28.18 -1.12
C GLY A 373 35.38 -27.85 0.03
N GLY A 374 34.20 -27.31 -0.28
CA GLY A 374 33.17 -27.11 0.73
C GLY A 374 32.72 -28.40 1.34
N VAL A 375 32.76 -28.49 2.64
CA VAL A 375 32.37 -29.68 3.41
C VAL A 375 30.94 -29.51 3.87
N THR A 376 30.04 -30.39 3.38
CA THR A 376 28.62 -30.42 3.74
C THR A 376 28.18 -31.80 4.23
N THR A 377 29.16 -32.71 4.49
CA THR A 377 28.90 -34.11 4.78
C THR A 377 28.98 -34.48 6.26
N VAL A 378 29.21 -33.48 7.11
CA VAL A 378 29.20 -33.71 8.55
C VAL A 378 27.76 -33.98 9.02
N GLN A 379 27.54 -35.06 9.73
CA GLN A 379 26.24 -35.38 10.29
C GLN A 379 26.27 -35.35 11.81
N VAL A 380 25.31 -34.71 12.42
CA VAL A 380 25.09 -34.74 13.86
C VAL A 380 23.75 -35.42 14.13
N VAL A 381 23.79 -36.55 14.81
CA VAL A 381 22.60 -37.35 15.09
C VAL A 381 22.22 -37.18 16.56
N CYS A 382 21.01 -36.73 16.83
CA CYS A 382 20.47 -36.51 18.15
C CYS A 382 19.22 -37.37 18.38
N PRO A 383 19.30 -38.54 18.92
CA PRO A 383 18.13 -39.38 19.29
C PRO A 383 17.32 -38.69 20.41
N ALA A 384 16.03 -38.68 20.33
CA ALA A 384 15.21 -37.84 21.20
C ALA A 384 14.00 -38.50 21.84
N PRO A 385 13.56 -38.03 23.04
CA PRO A 385 12.24 -38.26 23.57
C PRO A 385 11.24 -37.37 22.80
N GLY A 386 10.02 -37.85 22.62
CA GLY A 386 9.07 -37.22 21.68
C GLY A 386 7.90 -36.47 22.34
N TRP A 387 7.43 -35.43 21.65
CA TRP A 387 6.20 -34.71 21.97
C TRP A 387 5.08 -35.16 21.02
N THR A 388 3.85 -35.23 21.53
CA THR A 388 2.68 -35.54 20.70
C THR A 388 2.33 -34.32 19.83
N ILE A 389 1.96 -34.57 18.58
CA ILE A 389 1.42 -33.58 17.67
C ILE A 389 -0.05 -33.87 17.48
N GLY A 390 -0.89 -32.88 17.69
CA GLY A 390 -2.31 -33.00 17.55
C GLY A 390 -3.00 -31.66 17.42
N GLY A 391 -4.30 -31.70 17.41
CA GLY A 391 -5.12 -30.49 17.22
C GLY A 391 -6.62 -30.82 17.12
N THR A 392 -7.34 -29.98 16.41
CA THR A 392 -8.78 -30.12 16.23
C THR A 392 -9.12 -30.02 14.74
N LEU A 393 -9.98 -30.93 14.28
CA LEU A 393 -10.59 -30.87 12.96
C LEU A 393 -11.96 -30.18 13.11
N VAL A 394 -12.19 -29.14 12.31
CA VAL A 394 -13.43 -28.36 12.31
C VAL A 394 -14.01 -28.27 10.89
N GLY A 395 -15.31 -28.08 10.78
CA GLY A 395 -15.96 -27.80 9.52
C GLY A 395 -16.18 -28.99 8.61
N MET A 396 -15.97 -30.18 9.07
CA MET A 396 -16.32 -31.38 8.34
C MET A 396 -17.84 -31.55 8.41
N VAL A 397 -18.53 -31.43 7.27
CA VAL A 397 -19.99 -31.53 7.23
C VAL A 397 -20.38 -32.99 7.46
N ASP A 398 -20.93 -33.27 8.63
CA ASP A 398 -21.61 -34.52 8.91
C ASP A 398 -23.01 -34.49 8.30
N HIS A 399 -23.30 -35.41 7.40
CA HIS A 399 -24.61 -35.55 6.74
C HIS A 399 -25.75 -36.01 7.65
N SER A 400 -25.69 -35.77 8.93
CA SER A 400 -26.70 -36.19 9.88
C SER A 400 -27.87 -35.20 10.11
N PHE A 401 -28.30 -34.44 9.09
CA PHE A 401 -29.67 -33.91 9.13
C PHE A 401 -30.66 -35.03 8.74
N GLY A 402 -30.97 -35.88 9.70
CA GLY A 402 -32.08 -36.81 9.63
C GLY A 402 -31.76 -38.28 9.41
N ASN A 403 -30.50 -38.72 9.45
CA ASN A 403 -30.17 -40.14 9.38
C ASN A 403 -29.09 -40.51 10.44
N PRO A 404 -29.36 -41.49 11.32
CA PRO A 404 -28.53 -41.73 12.49
C PRO A 404 -27.32 -42.67 12.25
N ALA A 405 -26.74 -42.72 11.07
CA ALA A 405 -25.55 -43.49 10.81
C ALA A 405 -24.54 -42.69 9.94
N PRO A 406 -23.27 -42.56 10.39
CA PRO A 406 -22.24 -42.00 9.53
C PRO A 406 -22.13 -42.81 8.25
N VAL A 407 -22.13 -42.13 7.11
CA VAL A 407 -21.87 -42.81 5.83
C VAL A 407 -20.39 -43.23 5.84
N PRO A 408 -20.02 -44.45 5.60
CA PRO A 408 -18.64 -44.89 5.53
C PRO A 408 -17.94 -44.16 4.36
N GLY A 409 -17.03 -43.23 4.65
CA GLY A 409 -16.24 -42.54 3.61
C GLY A 409 -15.89 -41.07 3.92
N ASP A 410 -16.51 -40.43 4.91
CA ASP A 410 -16.19 -39.06 5.28
C ASP A 410 -15.02 -39.03 6.28
N PHE A 411 -13.83 -38.96 5.77
CA PHE A 411 -12.62 -38.79 6.56
C PHE A 411 -11.61 -37.91 5.85
N VAL A 412 -10.78 -37.23 6.61
CA VAL A 412 -9.56 -36.63 6.12
C VAL A 412 -8.38 -37.46 6.59
N GLU A 413 -7.43 -37.73 5.71
CA GLU A 413 -6.18 -38.37 6.11
C GLU A 413 -5.12 -37.27 6.23
N LEU A 414 -4.61 -37.12 7.44
CA LEU A 414 -3.56 -36.20 7.78
C LEU A 414 -2.21 -36.93 7.76
N GLN A 415 -1.16 -36.22 7.44
CA GLN A 415 0.19 -36.72 7.46
C GLN A 415 1.11 -35.75 8.17
N ASN A 416 1.89 -36.25 9.13
CA ASN A 416 2.92 -35.45 9.77
C ASN A 416 4.29 -35.85 9.23
N ASN A 417 5.10 -34.86 8.83
CA ASN A 417 6.45 -35.00 8.32
C ASN A 417 6.63 -36.04 7.17
N GLY A 418 5.60 -36.14 6.33
CA GLY A 418 5.64 -37.00 5.14
C GLY A 418 5.64 -38.49 5.39
N GLY A 419 5.29 -38.99 6.59
CA GLY A 419 5.36 -40.44 6.90
C GLY A 419 4.43 -40.95 7.99
N ASP A 420 3.91 -40.10 8.86
CA ASP A 420 3.00 -40.49 9.94
C ASP A 420 1.57 -40.11 9.56
N ASN A 421 0.78 -41.08 9.18
CA ASN A 421 -0.58 -40.87 8.65
C ASN A 421 -1.63 -41.09 9.74
N LEU A 422 -2.63 -40.24 9.76
CA LEU A 422 -3.75 -40.28 10.70
C LEU A 422 -5.08 -39.98 9.99
N ILE A 423 -6.00 -40.91 10.10
CA ILE A 423 -7.37 -40.74 9.64
C ILE A 423 -8.18 -40.06 10.75
N VAL A 424 -8.81 -38.93 10.42
CA VAL A 424 -9.70 -38.21 11.33
C VAL A 424 -11.10 -38.20 10.72
N THR A 425 -12.09 -38.53 11.52
CA THR A 425 -13.51 -38.61 11.12
C THR A 425 -14.38 -37.76 12.04
N GLY A 426 -15.35 -37.06 11.48
CA GLY A 426 -16.32 -36.24 12.24
C GLY A 426 -15.87 -34.81 12.50
N ASP A 427 -16.86 -33.93 12.69
CA ASP A 427 -16.66 -32.50 12.96
C ASP A 427 -16.31 -32.23 14.43
N ASN A 428 -15.53 -31.19 14.67
CA ASN A 428 -15.06 -30.75 16.01
C ASN A 428 -14.34 -31.87 16.79
N GLN A 429 -13.65 -32.76 16.07
CA GLN A 429 -12.90 -33.85 16.65
C GLN A 429 -11.45 -33.45 16.96
N GLY A 430 -11.02 -33.69 18.20
CA GLY A 430 -9.61 -33.65 18.56
C GLY A 430 -8.88 -34.83 17.92
N PHE A 431 -7.67 -34.58 17.44
CA PHE A 431 -6.81 -35.63 16.89
C PHE A 431 -5.40 -35.56 17.50
N THR A 432 -4.71 -36.71 17.49
CA THR A 432 -3.31 -36.80 17.92
C THR A 432 -2.62 -37.85 17.06
N PHE A 433 -1.49 -37.52 16.47
CA PHE A 433 -0.69 -38.42 15.69
C PHE A 433 -0.13 -39.55 16.56
N PRO A 434 -0.10 -40.80 16.06
CA PRO A 434 0.38 -41.93 16.82
C PRO A 434 1.87 -41.86 17.11
N SER A 435 2.68 -41.30 16.24
CA SER A 435 4.12 -41.19 16.40
C SER A 435 4.52 -39.86 17.01
N PRO A 436 5.13 -39.82 18.18
CA PRO A 436 5.60 -38.58 18.76
C PRO A 436 6.78 -38.03 17.94
N VAL A 437 6.79 -36.73 17.77
CA VAL A 437 7.90 -35.97 17.20
C VAL A 437 8.91 -35.70 18.32
N THR A 438 10.16 -35.93 18.01
CA THR A 438 11.24 -35.66 18.96
C THR A 438 11.22 -34.22 19.46
N ASN A 439 11.69 -33.99 20.67
CA ASN A 439 11.68 -32.67 21.30
C ASN A 439 12.51 -31.65 20.48
N ASN A 440 11.97 -30.48 20.23
CA ASN A 440 12.40 -29.50 19.25
C ASN A 440 12.39 -30.03 17.78
N GLY A 441 11.76 -31.18 17.55
CA GLY A 441 11.52 -31.67 16.20
C GLY A 441 10.52 -30.78 15.47
N GLN A 442 10.77 -30.51 14.22
CA GLN A 442 9.79 -29.90 13.38
C GLN A 442 8.63 -30.85 13.15
N TYR A 443 7.44 -30.35 13.23
CA TYR A 443 6.27 -31.01 12.73
C TYR A 443 5.73 -30.24 11.52
N ASN A 444 5.24 -30.98 10.54
CA ASN A 444 4.59 -30.47 9.36
C ASN A 444 3.37 -31.33 9.08
N VAL A 445 2.24 -30.88 9.58
CA VAL A 445 0.96 -31.57 9.37
C VAL A 445 0.39 -31.14 8.04
N SER A 446 0.28 -32.04 7.11
CA SER A 446 -0.29 -31.85 5.81
C SER A 446 -1.53 -32.72 5.63
N ILE A 447 -2.38 -32.34 4.71
CA ILE A 447 -3.52 -33.15 4.33
C ILE A 447 -3.04 -34.07 3.22
N PHE A 448 -3.00 -35.36 3.53
CA PHE A 448 -2.55 -36.41 2.62
C PHE A 448 -3.68 -36.84 1.67
N LEU A 449 -4.91 -36.95 2.21
CA LEU A 449 -6.09 -37.25 1.42
C LEU A 449 -7.25 -36.35 1.85
N GLN A 450 -7.80 -35.63 0.92
CA GLN A 450 -9.00 -34.82 1.10
C GLN A 450 -10.24 -35.69 1.26
N PRO A 451 -11.32 -35.23 1.92
CA PRO A 451 -12.57 -35.97 2.02
C PRO A 451 -13.11 -36.34 0.62
N THR A 452 -13.46 -37.60 0.41
CA THR A 452 -13.84 -38.10 -0.92
C THR A 452 -15.33 -38.16 -1.17
N SER A 453 -16.17 -38.14 -0.12
CA SER A 453 -17.62 -38.22 -0.25
C SER A 453 -18.29 -36.88 -0.57
N GLN A 454 -17.56 -35.79 -0.34
CA GLN A 454 -17.96 -34.45 -0.75
C GLN A 454 -16.72 -33.69 -1.19
N THR A 455 -16.88 -32.82 -2.18
CA THR A 455 -15.84 -31.92 -2.63
C THR A 455 -15.55 -30.82 -1.59
N GLN A 456 -15.25 -31.22 -0.35
CA GLN A 456 -14.75 -30.34 0.69
C GLN A 456 -13.23 -30.30 0.57
N GLY A 457 -12.67 -29.12 0.54
CA GLY A 457 -11.25 -28.95 0.70
C GLY A 457 -10.93 -28.64 2.16
N CYS A 458 -10.02 -29.37 2.76
CA CYS A 458 -9.51 -29.08 4.10
C CYS A 458 -8.20 -28.33 4.01
N THR A 459 -7.96 -27.40 4.94
CA THR A 459 -6.69 -26.67 5.09
C THR A 459 -6.16 -26.81 6.52
N ALA A 460 -4.86 -26.95 6.66
CA ALA A 460 -4.22 -26.99 7.96
C ALA A 460 -3.74 -25.59 8.38
N PHE A 461 -4.08 -25.17 9.60
CA PHE A 461 -3.58 -23.98 10.25
C PHE A 461 -2.69 -24.36 11.43
N TYR A 462 -1.68 -23.55 11.73
CA TYR A 462 -0.66 -23.87 12.72
C TYR A 462 -0.02 -25.25 12.51
N TYR A 463 -0.04 -25.69 11.26
CA TYR A 463 0.38 -27.03 10.82
C TYR A 463 1.89 -27.23 10.78
N LEU A 464 2.65 -26.15 10.85
CA LEU A 464 4.11 -26.16 10.78
C LEU A 464 4.69 -25.51 12.03
N GLY A 465 5.60 -26.19 12.67
CA GLY A 465 6.21 -25.67 13.87
C GLY A 465 7.30 -26.55 14.43
N VAL A 466 7.74 -26.18 15.63
CA VAL A 466 8.75 -26.87 16.40
C VAL A 466 8.13 -27.34 17.71
N ALA A 467 8.10 -28.64 17.94
CA ALA A 467 7.52 -29.23 19.13
C ALA A 467 8.48 -29.11 20.34
N THR A 468 8.25 -28.08 21.17
CA THR A 468 8.94 -27.86 22.45
C THR A 468 8.14 -28.38 23.64
N ALA A 469 6.91 -28.76 23.43
CA ALA A 469 5.93 -29.38 24.30
C ALA A 469 4.94 -30.16 23.43
N ASN A 470 3.95 -30.81 24.03
CA ASN A 470 2.85 -31.39 23.26
C ASN A 470 2.16 -30.27 22.47
N VAL A 471 1.99 -30.48 21.19
CA VAL A 471 1.31 -29.58 20.27
C VAL A 471 -0.14 -30.04 20.17
N ASN A 472 -1.08 -29.18 20.53
CA ASN A 472 -2.53 -29.45 20.52
C ASN A 472 -3.32 -28.36 19.79
N ASP A 473 -2.63 -27.43 19.14
CA ASP A 473 -3.18 -26.24 18.53
C ASP A 473 -3.23 -26.27 16.99
N VAL A 474 -2.89 -27.42 16.37
CA VAL A 474 -3.08 -27.59 14.93
C VAL A 474 -4.59 -27.60 14.64
N ILE A 475 -5.01 -26.75 13.72
CA ILE A 475 -6.42 -26.69 13.27
C ILE A 475 -6.48 -27.20 11.84
N ILE A 476 -7.29 -28.22 11.61
CA ILE A 476 -7.67 -28.65 10.26
C ILE A 476 -9.06 -28.10 10.01
N ASP A 477 -9.13 -27.12 9.12
CA ASP A 477 -10.40 -26.50 8.73
C ASP A 477 -10.80 -27.04 7.36
N CYS A 478 -11.90 -27.74 7.30
CA CYS A 478 -12.47 -28.33 6.09
C CYS A 478 -13.49 -27.42 5.39
N GLN A 479 -13.49 -26.15 5.75
CA GLN A 479 -14.37 -25.14 5.19
C GLN A 479 -13.59 -24.20 4.30
N HIS A 480 -13.53 -24.51 3.04
CA HIS A 480 -12.99 -23.57 2.06
C HIS A 480 -14.10 -22.72 1.46
N ASN A 481 -13.72 -21.49 1.06
CA ASN A 481 -14.60 -20.56 0.36
C ASN A 481 -15.80 -20.12 1.19
N ASP A 482 -15.54 -19.62 2.40
CA ASP A 482 -16.60 -19.13 3.31
C ASP A 482 -16.64 -17.63 3.49
N TRP A 483 -17.85 -17.13 3.72
CA TRP A 483 -18.08 -15.74 4.08
C TRP A 483 -17.77 -15.47 5.55
N THR A 484 -17.10 -14.37 5.81
CA THR A 484 -16.89 -13.82 7.14
C THR A 484 -17.62 -12.49 7.24
N TRP A 485 -18.51 -12.34 8.21
CA TRP A 485 -19.13 -11.06 8.52
C TRP A 485 -18.16 -10.23 9.35
N LEU A 486 -17.75 -9.05 8.82
CA LEU A 486 -16.71 -8.22 9.41
C LEU A 486 -17.27 -7.07 10.25
N ALA A 487 -18.34 -6.45 9.81
CA ALA A 487 -18.89 -5.26 10.43
C ALA A 487 -20.30 -4.95 9.93
N GLY A 488 -20.95 -4.02 10.61
CA GLY A 488 -22.25 -3.49 10.24
C GLY A 488 -23.44 -4.26 10.83
N PRO A 489 -24.67 -3.75 10.68
CA PRO A 489 -25.87 -4.37 11.23
C PRO A 489 -26.28 -5.63 10.45
N ASN A 490 -26.81 -6.62 11.14
CA ASN A 490 -27.38 -7.83 10.55
C ASN A 490 -28.90 -7.72 10.27
N THR A 491 -29.48 -6.57 10.57
CA THR A 491 -30.90 -6.27 10.34
C THR A 491 -31.06 -4.90 9.67
N ASN A 492 -32.16 -4.70 8.96
CA ASN A 492 -32.54 -3.42 8.37
C ASN A 492 -32.91 -2.33 9.39
N GLY A 493 -32.86 -2.62 10.67
CA GLY A 493 -33.38 -1.73 11.73
C GLY A 493 -32.54 -0.46 11.94
N SER A 494 -31.35 -0.35 11.38
CA SER A 494 -30.55 0.85 11.44
C SER A 494 -29.66 1.00 10.20
N PRO A 495 -30.26 1.17 9.00
CA PRO A 495 -29.51 1.24 7.75
C PRO A 495 -28.85 2.61 7.53
N TYR A 496 -28.98 3.54 8.48
CA TYR A 496 -28.44 4.89 8.38
C TYR A 496 -26.95 4.91 8.68
N GLY A 497 -26.21 5.74 7.93
CA GLY A 497 -24.78 5.97 8.17
C GLY A 497 -24.52 6.71 9.49
N SER A 498 -23.39 6.46 10.09
CA SER A 498 -22.87 7.24 11.22
C SER A 498 -21.52 7.86 10.82
N TYR A 499 -21.46 9.19 10.88
CA TYR A 499 -20.28 9.97 10.52
C TYR A 499 -19.71 10.56 11.81
N GLY A 500 -18.81 9.88 12.48
CA GLY A 500 -18.07 10.38 13.64
C GLY A 500 -16.62 10.70 13.26
N VAL A 501 -15.89 11.27 14.20
CA VAL A 501 -14.43 11.38 14.08
C VAL A 501 -13.86 9.98 14.37
N ALA A 502 -13.13 9.41 13.42
CA ALA A 502 -12.46 8.14 13.62
C ALA A 502 -11.35 8.32 14.66
N VAL A 503 -11.48 7.64 15.78
CA VAL A 503 -10.44 7.54 16.80
C VAL A 503 -9.97 6.09 16.79
N LEU A 504 -8.76 5.82 16.31
CA LEU A 504 -8.17 4.49 16.50
C LEU A 504 -7.80 4.35 17.98
N PRO A 505 -8.32 3.35 18.69
CA PRO A 505 -7.96 3.13 20.09
C PRO A 505 -6.49 2.67 20.18
N PRO A 506 -5.80 3.00 21.29
CA PRO A 506 -4.52 2.36 21.58
C PRO A 506 -4.73 0.84 21.73
N PRO A 507 -3.71 0.02 21.48
CA PRO A 507 -3.83 -1.45 21.35
C PRO A 507 -4.41 -2.19 22.58
N SER A 508 -4.81 -1.47 23.62
CA SER A 508 -5.33 -2.03 24.87
C SER A 508 -6.81 -1.74 25.16
N LEU A 509 -7.54 -1.03 24.28
CA LEU A 509 -8.97 -0.72 24.51
C LEU A 509 -9.82 -1.24 23.32
N PRO A 510 -11.02 -1.79 23.55
CA PRO A 510 -11.94 -2.15 22.48
C PRO A 510 -12.36 -0.87 21.73
N ALA A 511 -12.33 -0.94 20.39
CA ALA A 511 -12.71 0.17 19.53
C ALA A 511 -14.16 0.58 19.75
N LEU A 512 -14.37 1.85 20.05
CA LEU A 512 -15.68 2.49 20.05
C LEU A 512 -15.91 3.19 18.70
N ASP A 513 -15.80 2.44 17.60
CA ASP A 513 -16.05 3.01 16.30
C ASP A 513 -17.46 2.67 15.81
N ASN A 514 -18.32 3.68 15.83
CA ASN A 514 -19.67 3.62 15.26
C ASN A 514 -19.72 4.20 13.83
N ASN A 515 -18.58 4.42 13.16
CA ASN A 515 -18.59 4.93 11.80
C ASN A 515 -19.02 3.82 10.84
N ASN A 516 -20.08 4.10 10.10
CA ASN A 516 -20.65 3.18 9.13
C ASN A 516 -21.16 3.97 7.91
N PRO A 517 -20.73 3.57 6.68
CA PRO A 517 -21.24 4.18 5.45
C PRO A 517 -22.68 3.79 5.20
N GLY A 518 -23.67 4.06 5.86
CA GLY A 518 -25.08 3.76 5.66
C GLY A 518 -25.45 2.72 4.59
N GLY A 519 -26.60 2.10 4.69
CA GLY A 519 -27.08 1.09 3.75
C GLY A 519 -27.23 1.67 2.33
N ARG A 520 -26.57 1.05 1.35
CA ARG A 520 -26.54 1.54 -0.03
C ARG A 520 -26.37 0.45 -1.06
N THR A 521 -26.77 0.75 -2.28
CA THR A 521 -26.58 -0.11 -3.46
C THR A 521 -25.84 0.66 -4.53
N PHE A 522 -25.11 -0.03 -5.40
CA PHE A 522 -24.31 0.54 -6.50
C PHE A 522 -23.29 1.60 -6.06
N GLY A 523 -22.80 1.54 -4.83
CA GLY A 523 -21.60 2.26 -4.43
C GLY A 523 -20.40 1.81 -5.27
N VAL A 524 -19.60 2.76 -5.73
CA VAL A 524 -18.44 2.44 -6.56
C VAL A 524 -17.20 2.25 -5.69
N THR A 525 -16.31 1.34 -6.08
CA THR A 525 -15.26 0.83 -5.22
C THR A 525 -13.89 0.83 -5.88
N TRP A 526 -12.84 0.95 -5.06
CA TRP A 526 -11.44 0.78 -5.45
C TRP A 526 -10.65 0.07 -4.35
N THR A 527 -9.61 -0.65 -4.74
CA THR A 527 -8.55 -1.10 -3.83
C THR A 527 -7.27 -0.37 -4.22
N ASP A 528 -6.71 0.45 -3.34
CA ASP A 528 -5.48 1.17 -3.63
C ASP A 528 -4.23 0.27 -3.50
N ASN A 529 -3.06 0.83 -3.80
CA ASN A 529 -1.79 0.09 -3.75
C ASN A 529 -1.36 -0.32 -2.33
N ASN A 530 -1.97 0.25 -1.29
CA ASN A 530 -1.77 -0.12 0.12
C ASN A 530 -2.77 -1.21 0.57
N GLY A 531 -3.70 -1.60 -0.29
CA GLY A 531 -4.76 -2.56 0.01
C GLY A 531 -5.98 -1.97 0.70
N PHE A 532 -6.04 -0.64 0.87
CA PHE A 532 -7.20 0.04 1.46
C PHE A 532 -8.40 -0.03 0.53
N LYS A 533 -9.58 -0.19 1.13
CA LYS A 533 -10.85 -0.33 0.40
C LYS A 533 -11.57 1.01 0.38
N TRP A 534 -11.69 1.60 -0.80
CA TRP A 534 -12.36 2.88 -1.02
C TRP A 534 -13.75 2.66 -1.58
N MET A 535 -14.70 3.49 -1.16
CA MET A 535 -16.08 3.48 -1.67
C MET A 535 -16.59 4.90 -1.82
N TYR A 536 -17.24 5.20 -2.95
CA TYR A 536 -17.85 6.49 -3.22
C TYR A 536 -19.30 6.34 -3.64
N GLY A 537 -20.16 7.20 -3.09
CA GLY A 537 -21.52 7.39 -3.55
C GLY A 537 -22.41 6.15 -3.42
N GLY A 538 -23.26 5.96 -4.42
CA GLY A 538 -24.30 4.95 -4.44
C GLY A 538 -25.70 5.52 -4.31
N TRP A 539 -26.72 4.63 -4.28
CA TRP A 539 -28.10 4.94 -3.98
C TRP A 539 -28.46 4.34 -2.64
N GLY A 540 -28.81 5.14 -1.67
CA GLY A 540 -29.03 4.63 -0.31
C GLY A 540 -29.56 5.65 0.68
N LEU A 541 -29.44 5.31 1.95
CA LEU A 541 -29.93 6.10 3.06
C LEU A 541 -28.78 6.91 3.68
N PRO A 542 -29.00 8.21 3.93
CA PRO A 542 -28.02 9.07 4.58
C PRO A 542 -27.97 8.82 6.11
N VAL A 543 -27.38 9.79 6.81
CA VAL A 543 -27.27 9.77 8.28
C VAL A 543 -28.62 9.75 9.00
N ALA A 544 -28.71 9.03 10.12
CA ALA A 544 -29.88 9.01 10.99
C ALA A 544 -30.22 10.40 11.56
N GLY A 545 -31.49 10.73 11.63
CA GLY A 545 -31.98 11.95 12.31
C GLY A 545 -32.58 13.02 11.42
N ALA A 546 -32.63 12.84 10.12
CA ALA A 546 -33.41 13.71 9.23
C ALA A 546 -34.90 13.41 9.37
N SER A 547 -35.72 14.42 9.69
CA SER A 547 -37.18 14.29 9.77
C SER A 547 -37.82 15.19 8.70
N PRO A 548 -38.74 14.70 7.86
CA PRO A 548 -39.30 13.34 7.82
C PRO A 548 -38.27 12.30 7.31
N GLU A 549 -38.52 11.01 7.62
CA GLU A 549 -37.61 9.91 7.22
C GLU A 549 -37.25 10.06 5.74
N PRO A 550 -35.94 10.17 5.41
CA PRO A 550 -35.55 10.44 4.04
C PRO A 550 -35.76 9.20 3.16
N LEU A 551 -36.36 9.43 2.00
CA LEU A 551 -36.33 8.44 0.91
C LEU A 551 -34.87 8.22 0.46
N PRO A 552 -34.51 7.05 -0.09
CA PRO A 552 -33.20 6.81 -0.65
C PRO A 552 -32.87 7.84 -1.74
N TYR A 553 -31.62 8.32 -1.81
CA TYR A 553 -31.15 9.28 -2.82
C TYR A 553 -29.68 9.04 -3.23
N TYR A 554 -29.20 9.83 -4.19
CA TYR A 554 -27.82 9.77 -4.63
C TYR A 554 -26.88 10.23 -3.52
N LEU A 555 -25.85 9.42 -3.24
CA LEU A 555 -24.81 9.72 -2.24
C LEU A 555 -23.57 10.28 -2.94
N GLU A 556 -22.80 11.13 -2.24
CA GLU A 556 -21.54 11.74 -2.70
C GLU A 556 -20.39 11.57 -1.69
N ASP A 557 -20.61 10.78 -0.67
CA ASP A 557 -19.63 10.53 0.36
C ASP A 557 -18.52 9.58 -0.13
N LEU A 558 -17.29 9.90 0.24
CA LEU A 558 -16.12 9.05 0.00
C LEU A 558 -15.68 8.42 1.32
N TRP A 559 -15.54 7.13 1.32
CA TRP A 559 -15.15 6.33 2.47
C TRP A 559 -13.90 5.51 2.17
N VAL A 560 -13.07 5.33 3.19
CA VAL A 560 -11.96 4.39 3.15
C VAL A 560 -12.04 3.43 4.32
N CYS A 561 -11.89 2.16 4.04
CA CYS A 561 -11.72 1.11 5.04
C CYS A 561 -10.24 0.75 5.13
N ILE A 562 -9.68 0.90 6.31
CA ILE A 562 -8.30 0.52 6.62
C ILE A 562 -8.33 -0.83 7.33
N PRO A 563 -7.76 -1.90 6.74
CA PRO A 563 -7.63 -3.18 7.40
C PRO A 563 -6.71 -3.05 8.62
N ASN A 564 -7.20 -3.40 9.81
CA ASN A 564 -6.38 -3.44 11.02
C ASN A 564 -6.02 -4.89 11.35
N PHE A 565 -4.74 -5.22 11.33
CA PHE A 565 -4.23 -6.59 11.47
C PHE A 565 -4.38 -7.19 12.87
N ASN A 566 -4.72 -6.40 13.91
CA ASN A 566 -4.60 -6.88 15.29
C ASN A 566 -5.92 -7.12 16.05
N THR A 567 -7.03 -6.44 15.72
CA THR A 567 -8.26 -6.56 16.53
C THR A 567 -9.58 -6.28 15.82
N GLN A 568 -9.56 -5.61 14.66
CA GLN A 568 -10.75 -5.36 13.84
C GLN A 568 -10.41 -5.44 12.35
N PRO A 569 -11.23 -6.15 11.57
CA PRO A 569 -10.91 -6.37 10.18
C PRO A 569 -11.08 -5.15 9.27
N CYS A 570 -11.79 -4.11 9.71
CA CYS A 570 -12.06 -2.91 8.91
C CYS A 570 -12.56 -1.76 9.78
N VAL A 571 -11.87 -0.63 9.68
CA VAL A 571 -12.33 0.64 10.25
C VAL A 571 -12.71 1.57 9.11
N TRP A 572 -13.98 1.98 9.05
CA TRP A 572 -14.45 2.93 8.05
C TRP A 572 -14.17 4.37 8.45
N ILE A 573 -13.52 5.12 7.57
CA ILE A 573 -13.18 6.53 7.75
C ILE A 573 -13.79 7.32 6.60
N PRO A 574 -14.61 8.35 6.87
CA PRO A 574 -15.08 9.26 5.84
C PRO A 574 -13.91 10.12 5.34
N ALA A 575 -13.63 10.07 4.03
CA ALA A 575 -12.51 10.78 3.41
C ALA A 575 -12.89 12.17 2.87
N ASN A 576 -14.18 12.44 2.68
CA ASN A 576 -14.71 13.76 2.32
C ASN A 576 -16.06 13.97 2.99
N LEU A 577 -16.12 14.85 3.98
CA LEU A 577 -17.39 15.30 4.54
C LEU A 577 -17.80 16.62 3.86
N PRO A 578 -19.00 16.73 3.28
CA PRO A 578 -19.53 18.00 2.86
C PRO A 578 -19.88 18.83 4.12
N VAL A 579 -19.36 20.04 4.18
CA VAL A 579 -19.50 20.87 5.36
C VAL A 579 -20.29 22.13 5.04
N THR A 580 -21.36 22.34 5.79
CA THR A 580 -22.06 23.62 5.88
C THR A 580 -21.59 24.39 7.09
N THR A 581 -21.19 25.64 6.87
CA THR A 581 -20.77 26.57 7.91
C THR A 581 -21.93 26.93 8.84
N THR A 582 -21.79 26.62 10.12
CA THR A 582 -22.51 27.33 11.19
C THR A 582 -21.48 27.82 12.21
N THR A 583 -21.50 29.11 12.46
CA THR A 583 -20.69 29.76 13.47
C THR A 583 -21.26 29.44 14.85
N PHE A 584 -20.50 28.73 15.67
CA PHE A 584 -20.89 28.46 17.07
C PHE A 584 -20.07 29.34 18.02
N THR A 585 -20.77 30.04 18.90
CA THR A 585 -20.18 30.73 20.06
C THR A 585 -20.08 29.74 21.21
N ALA A 586 -18.92 29.68 21.84
CA ALA A 586 -18.62 28.75 22.91
C ALA A 586 -19.67 28.77 24.04
N GLY A 587 -20.24 27.63 24.40
CA GLY A 587 -21.07 27.52 25.59
C GLY A 587 -21.85 26.24 25.86
N ASN A 588 -22.17 25.37 24.87
CA ASN A 588 -22.97 24.18 25.14
C ASN A 588 -22.63 23.00 24.22
N ILE A 589 -21.90 22.06 24.73
CA ILE A 589 -21.41 20.85 24.02
C ILE A 589 -22.53 19.79 23.77
N SER A 590 -23.66 19.88 24.47
CA SER A 590 -24.76 18.92 24.34
C SER A 590 -25.69 19.14 23.13
N ALA A 591 -25.49 20.20 22.36
CA ALA A 591 -26.30 20.51 21.17
C ALA A 591 -25.67 20.07 19.83
N ILE A 592 -24.46 19.52 19.83
CA ILE A 592 -23.72 19.21 18.59
C ILE A 592 -24.21 17.92 17.91
N ALA A 593 -24.94 17.08 18.62
CA ALA A 593 -25.41 15.77 18.09
C ALA A 593 -26.68 15.85 17.24
N SER A 594 -27.31 17.01 17.07
CA SER A 594 -28.65 17.07 16.48
C SER A 594 -28.82 17.89 15.20
N THR A 595 -27.76 18.47 14.65
CA THR A 595 -27.88 19.25 13.40
C THR A 595 -26.73 19.03 12.47
N VAL A 596 -26.72 17.85 11.83
CA VAL A 596 -26.01 17.70 10.55
C VAL A 596 -26.99 18.17 9.48
N PRO A 597 -26.71 19.24 8.75
CA PRO A 597 -27.66 19.72 7.74
C PRO A 597 -27.72 18.74 6.57
N LEU A 598 -28.95 18.50 6.14
CA LEU A 598 -29.30 17.83 4.92
C LEU A 598 -28.51 18.40 3.74
N LEU A 599 -27.82 17.53 3.04
CA LEU A 599 -27.22 17.79 1.75
C LEU A 599 -28.28 18.18 0.73
N TYR A 600 -28.13 19.36 0.14
CA TYR A 600 -28.90 19.72 -1.05
C TYR A 600 -28.29 19.03 -2.28
N PRO A 601 -29.09 18.55 -3.23
CA PRO A 601 -28.60 18.06 -4.49
C PRO A 601 -28.06 19.23 -5.31
N GLY A 602 -26.75 19.39 -5.38
CA GLY A 602 -26.12 20.42 -6.18
C GLY A 602 -24.65 20.09 -6.40
N GLY A 603 -24.39 19.41 -7.51
CA GLY A 603 -23.05 19.05 -7.92
C GLY A 603 -22.13 20.24 -8.21
N TYR A 604 -20.85 19.96 -8.38
CA TYR A 604 -19.79 20.88 -8.81
C TYR A 604 -19.77 22.23 -8.06
N SER A 605 -19.30 22.25 -6.84
CA SER A 605 -19.06 23.54 -6.17
C SER A 605 -17.78 24.18 -6.69
N ALA A 606 -17.91 25.33 -7.35
CA ALA A 606 -16.78 26.13 -7.82
C ALA A 606 -16.18 27.03 -6.72
N ASN A 607 -16.67 26.98 -5.49
CA ASN A 607 -16.24 27.86 -4.41
C ASN A 607 -15.70 27.07 -3.21
N ALA A 608 -14.48 27.39 -2.83
CA ALA A 608 -13.85 26.90 -1.61
C ALA A 608 -14.63 27.33 -0.36
N SER A 609 -15.02 26.38 0.47
CA SER A 609 -15.60 26.65 1.78
C SER A 609 -14.59 26.25 2.85
N THR A 610 -14.20 27.20 3.70
CA THR A 610 -13.36 26.93 4.86
C THR A 610 -14.25 26.46 6.01
N VAL A 611 -13.95 25.33 6.59
CA VAL A 611 -14.64 24.83 7.77
C VAL A 611 -13.71 24.88 8.96
N THR A 612 -14.19 25.51 10.01
CA THR A 612 -13.48 25.58 11.28
C THR A 612 -14.19 24.68 12.30
N TYR A 613 -13.51 23.61 12.75
CA TYR A 613 -13.97 22.84 13.89
C TYR A 613 -13.31 23.38 15.16
N THR A 614 -14.14 23.65 16.16
CA THR A 614 -13.65 23.90 17.51
C THR A 614 -13.98 22.65 18.34
N THR A 615 -13.01 21.75 18.51
CA THR A 615 -13.12 20.64 19.46
C THR A 615 -12.71 21.15 20.84
N GLY A 616 -13.30 20.60 21.90
CA GLY A 616 -13.10 20.97 23.31
C GLY A 616 -11.66 20.88 23.85
N ILE A 617 -10.73 21.50 23.18
CA ILE A 617 -9.34 21.75 23.54
C ILE A 617 -9.30 23.11 24.28
N PRO A 618 -8.35 23.36 25.18
CA PRO A 618 -8.31 24.59 26.00
C PRO A 618 -8.51 25.85 25.18
N PRO A 619 -9.13 26.91 25.75
CA PRO A 619 -9.57 28.09 25.01
C PRO A 619 -8.43 28.72 24.20
N GLY A 620 -8.55 28.74 22.89
CA GLY A 620 -7.65 29.49 22.00
C GLY A 620 -7.06 28.74 20.80
N THR A 621 -7.34 27.45 20.62
CA THR A 621 -6.80 26.71 19.45
C THR A 621 -7.88 26.53 18.40
N THR A 622 -7.69 27.12 17.24
CA THR A 622 -8.57 26.99 16.05
C THR A 622 -7.84 26.13 15.05
N GLN A 623 -8.41 24.98 14.70
CA GLN A 623 -7.94 24.20 13.56
C GLN A 623 -8.77 24.61 12.34
N VAL A 624 -8.10 25.01 11.27
CA VAL A 624 -8.74 25.36 10.00
C VAL A 624 -8.48 24.20 9.05
N ILE A 625 -9.52 23.48 8.67
CA ILE A 625 -9.46 22.46 7.63
C ILE A 625 -9.93 23.13 6.33
N VAL A 626 -9.06 23.16 5.33
CA VAL A 626 -9.39 23.69 4.01
C VAL A 626 -9.74 22.51 3.11
N HIS A 627 -11.00 22.40 2.71
CA HIS A 627 -11.41 21.50 1.65
C HIS A 627 -11.30 22.20 0.30
N THR A 628 -10.61 21.56 -0.65
CA THR A 628 -10.58 22.04 -2.03
C THR A 628 -11.92 21.78 -2.71
N PRO A 629 -12.46 22.74 -3.45
CA PRO A 629 -13.72 22.59 -4.17
C PRO A 629 -13.53 21.75 -5.42
N GLY A 630 -14.51 20.94 -5.73
CA GLY A 630 -14.66 20.26 -7.01
C GLY A 630 -14.38 18.76 -6.94
N GLY A 631 -15.40 17.99 -6.62
CA GLY A 631 -15.43 16.53 -6.77
C GLY A 631 -16.55 16.12 -7.73
N PRO A 632 -16.62 14.83 -8.09
CA PRO A 632 -17.77 14.29 -8.82
C PRO A 632 -19.03 14.46 -7.97
N GLY A 633 -20.16 14.84 -8.59
CA GLY A 633 -21.44 14.97 -7.91
C GLY A 633 -21.97 13.61 -7.42
N ALA A 634 -22.98 13.65 -6.54
CA ALA A 634 -23.65 12.46 -6.03
C ALA A 634 -24.12 11.56 -7.17
N ARG A 635 -23.73 10.27 -7.14
CA ARG A 635 -23.95 9.34 -8.25
C ARG A 635 -23.86 7.86 -7.86
N TRP A 636 -24.33 7.00 -8.74
CA TRP A 636 -24.26 5.55 -8.65
C TRP A 636 -24.00 4.90 -10.01
N GLY A 637 -23.48 3.66 -9.99
CA GLY A 637 -23.29 2.86 -11.20
C GLY A 637 -22.21 3.38 -12.15
N SER A 638 -21.20 4.08 -11.65
CA SER A 638 -20.03 4.54 -12.40
C SER A 638 -19.03 3.40 -12.63
N ALA A 639 -18.24 3.50 -13.69
CA ALA A 639 -17.06 2.66 -13.89
C ALA A 639 -15.87 3.23 -13.09
N THR A 640 -15.05 2.33 -12.50
CA THR A 640 -13.95 2.71 -11.65
C THR A 640 -12.70 1.87 -11.88
N TRP A 641 -11.52 2.46 -11.68
CA TRP A 641 -10.25 1.74 -11.73
C TRP A 641 -9.16 2.46 -10.95
N VAL A 642 -8.03 1.77 -10.76
CA VAL A 642 -6.83 2.31 -10.11
C VAL A 642 -5.69 2.26 -11.10
N ASP A 643 -4.86 3.30 -11.16
CA ASP A 643 -3.64 3.27 -11.96
C ASP A 643 -2.43 2.71 -11.16
N GLY A 644 -1.32 2.46 -11.84
CA GLY A 644 -0.09 1.98 -11.22
C GLY A 644 0.51 2.94 -10.15
N GLY A 645 0.09 4.20 -10.13
CA GLY A 645 0.45 5.20 -9.13
C GLY A 645 -0.47 5.22 -7.91
N GLY A 646 -1.52 4.38 -7.87
CA GLY A 646 -2.49 4.33 -6.78
C GLY A 646 -3.57 5.41 -6.84
N ASN A 647 -3.70 6.13 -7.96
CA ASN A 647 -4.79 7.08 -8.13
C ASN A 647 -6.08 6.36 -8.49
N LEU A 648 -7.19 6.84 -7.93
CA LEU A 648 -8.52 6.25 -8.13
C LEU A 648 -9.25 7.03 -9.23
N TYR A 649 -9.79 6.31 -10.21
CA TYR A 649 -10.51 6.90 -11.34
C TYR A 649 -11.99 6.56 -11.27
N LEU A 650 -12.83 7.47 -11.74
CA LEU A 650 -14.27 7.34 -11.80
C LEU A 650 -14.78 7.91 -13.12
N PHE A 651 -15.61 7.13 -13.84
CA PHE A 651 -16.21 7.54 -15.10
C PHE A 651 -17.73 7.33 -15.09
N GLY A 652 -18.47 8.38 -15.45
CA GLY A 652 -19.89 8.30 -15.74
C GLY A 652 -20.79 8.02 -14.52
N GLY A 653 -21.80 7.17 -14.72
CA GLY A 653 -22.84 6.84 -13.75
C GLY A 653 -24.13 7.63 -13.99
N GLN A 654 -25.11 7.44 -13.08
CA GLN A 654 -26.32 8.26 -13.01
C GLN A 654 -26.29 9.09 -11.74
N GLY A 655 -26.50 10.39 -11.87
CA GLY A 655 -26.40 11.30 -10.72
C GLY A 655 -26.44 12.75 -11.08
N ASN A 656 -25.85 13.57 -10.22
CA ASN A 656 -25.80 15.01 -10.35
C ASN A 656 -24.56 15.47 -11.13
N SER A 657 -24.81 16.26 -12.18
CA SER A 657 -23.80 17.02 -12.90
C SER A 657 -23.69 18.44 -12.37
N TYR A 658 -22.88 19.28 -13.01
CA TYR A 658 -22.76 20.70 -12.65
C TYR A 658 -24.10 21.46 -12.68
N SER A 659 -25.01 21.13 -13.57
CA SER A 659 -26.23 21.90 -13.80
C SER A 659 -27.54 21.11 -13.78
N ASN A 660 -27.48 19.78 -13.88
CA ASN A 660 -28.63 18.89 -13.98
C ASN A 660 -28.35 17.48 -13.50
N THR A 661 -29.39 16.73 -13.23
CA THR A 661 -29.35 15.31 -12.91
C THR A 661 -29.60 14.46 -14.14
N GLY A 662 -28.87 13.37 -14.33
CA GLY A 662 -29.03 12.46 -15.47
C GLY A 662 -27.87 11.50 -15.60
N LEU A 663 -27.67 10.98 -16.80
CA LEU A 663 -26.53 10.12 -17.14
C LEU A 663 -25.28 10.97 -17.34
N LEU A 664 -24.15 10.45 -16.92
CA LEU A 664 -22.87 11.17 -16.88
C LEU A 664 -21.83 10.49 -17.78
N ASN A 665 -20.87 11.28 -18.31
CA ASN A 665 -19.68 10.79 -19.00
C ASN A 665 -18.41 11.55 -18.60
N ASP A 666 -18.46 12.23 -17.46
CA ASP A 666 -17.33 12.92 -16.87
C ASP A 666 -16.32 11.89 -16.31
N LEU A 667 -15.05 12.19 -16.50
CA LEU A 667 -13.93 11.40 -16.01
C LEU A 667 -13.22 12.17 -14.91
N TRP A 668 -13.11 11.55 -13.76
CA TRP A 668 -12.48 12.11 -12.58
C TRP A 668 -11.34 11.22 -12.10
N LYS A 669 -10.34 11.86 -11.50
CA LYS A 669 -9.25 11.20 -10.82
C LYS A 669 -9.18 11.71 -9.38
N PHE A 670 -9.17 10.80 -8.41
CA PHE A 670 -8.84 11.10 -7.03
C PHE A 670 -7.40 10.68 -6.78
N THR A 671 -6.60 11.63 -6.29
CA THR A 671 -5.22 11.34 -5.85
C THR A 671 -5.25 11.26 -4.33
N PRO A 672 -5.11 10.06 -3.74
CA PRO A 672 -5.02 9.93 -2.29
C PRO A 672 -3.84 10.71 -1.75
N GLY A 673 -4.06 11.49 -0.70
CA GLY A 673 -3.03 12.24 0.01
C GLY A 673 -2.25 11.37 0.99
N HIS A 674 -1.43 12.03 1.80
CA HIS A 674 -0.61 11.35 2.80
C HIS A 674 -1.44 11.00 4.04
N TYR A 675 -1.26 9.79 4.56
CA TYR A 675 -1.76 9.38 5.87
C TYR A 675 -0.82 9.96 6.94
N ASP A 676 -1.29 10.94 7.68
CA ASP A 676 -0.48 11.56 8.74
C ASP A 676 -0.62 10.76 10.05
N THR A 677 0.46 10.10 10.44
CA THR A 677 0.56 9.37 11.71
C THR A 677 1.22 10.19 12.83
N THR A 678 1.56 11.46 12.55
CA THR A 678 2.23 12.30 13.55
C THR A 678 1.22 12.80 14.58
N SER A 679 1.22 12.18 15.74
CA SER A 679 0.52 12.70 16.92
C SER A 679 1.09 14.06 17.34
N PRO A 680 0.29 15.11 17.51
CA PRO A 680 0.79 16.33 18.15
C PRO A 680 1.22 16.01 19.58
N ALA A 681 2.38 16.50 19.97
CA ALA A 681 2.92 16.36 21.31
C ALA A 681 1.93 16.91 22.36
N GLY A 682 1.21 16.05 23.05
CA GLY A 682 0.24 16.46 24.05
C GLY A 682 -0.70 15.38 24.59
N GLY A 683 -0.48 14.11 24.29
CA GLY A 683 -1.16 13.01 25.02
C GLY A 683 -2.63 12.78 24.66
N TYR A 684 -3.14 13.31 23.57
CA TYR A 684 -4.45 12.96 23.03
C TYR A 684 -4.30 12.07 21.79
N VAL A 685 -5.11 11.03 21.74
CA VAL A 685 -5.17 10.06 20.64
C VAL A 685 -5.52 10.82 19.36
N GLY A 686 -4.65 10.73 18.34
CA GLY A 686 -4.77 11.52 17.10
C GLY A 686 -6.05 11.20 16.33
N SER A 687 -6.69 12.22 15.81
CA SER A 687 -7.70 12.06 14.75
C SER A 687 -6.96 11.78 13.44
N TYR A 688 -7.31 10.70 12.76
CA TYR A 688 -6.77 10.36 11.46
C TYR A 688 -7.63 11.02 10.38
N GLU A 689 -7.03 11.88 9.58
CA GLU A 689 -7.68 12.45 8.40
C GLU A 689 -6.98 11.92 7.15
N TYR A 690 -7.78 11.40 6.24
CA TYR A 690 -7.31 11.05 4.91
C TYR A 690 -7.62 12.25 3.98
N THR A 691 -6.58 12.90 3.49
CA THR A 691 -6.73 13.98 2.52
C THR A 691 -6.47 13.48 1.11
N GLY A 692 -7.14 14.05 0.13
CA GLY A 692 -6.90 13.75 -1.29
C GLY A 692 -7.66 14.71 -2.18
N ASP A 693 -7.23 14.80 -3.43
CA ASP A 693 -7.76 15.78 -4.37
C ASP A 693 -8.44 15.12 -5.57
N TRP A 694 -9.65 15.58 -5.89
CA TRP A 694 -10.33 15.26 -7.12
C TRP A 694 -9.86 16.16 -8.27
N THR A 695 -9.56 15.56 -9.40
CA THR A 695 -9.20 16.25 -10.64
C THR A 695 -10.16 15.84 -11.74
N PHE A 696 -10.84 16.81 -12.37
CA PHE A 696 -11.61 16.56 -13.59
C PHE A 696 -10.65 16.36 -14.77
N LEU A 697 -10.77 15.24 -15.47
CA LEU A 697 -9.88 14.89 -16.58
C LEU A 697 -10.53 15.07 -17.95
N GLY A 698 -11.86 15.00 -18.05
CA GLY A 698 -12.56 15.15 -19.34
C GLY A 698 -14.00 14.68 -19.30
N GLY A 699 -14.63 14.63 -20.46
CA GLY A 699 -16.06 14.39 -20.59
C GLY A 699 -16.88 15.70 -20.51
N SER A 700 -18.18 15.56 -20.36
CA SER A 700 -19.09 16.70 -20.25
C SER A 700 -19.34 17.11 -18.80
N PRO A 701 -19.28 18.38 -18.45
CA PRO A 701 -19.69 18.86 -17.14
C PRO A 701 -21.22 18.86 -16.94
N THR A 702 -21.99 18.56 -17.98
CA THR A 702 -23.45 18.46 -17.93
C THR A 702 -23.89 17.03 -18.19
N ALA A 703 -24.96 16.58 -17.54
CA ALA A 703 -25.52 15.27 -17.76
C ALA A 703 -26.12 15.12 -19.17
N ASN A 704 -26.30 13.88 -19.58
CA ASN A 704 -26.95 13.45 -20.80
C ASN A 704 -26.18 13.77 -22.09
N ALA A 705 -24.85 13.77 -22.00
CA ALA A 705 -23.98 14.03 -23.14
C ALA A 705 -23.92 12.82 -24.09
N THR A 706 -23.97 13.09 -25.39
CA THR A 706 -23.80 12.08 -26.46
C THR A 706 -22.36 11.60 -26.54
N GLY A 707 -22.16 10.36 -27.03
CA GLY A 707 -20.82 9.84 -27.31
C GLY A 707 -20.19 10.41 -28.59
N THR A 708 -18.87 10.57 -28.57
CA THR A 708 -18.08 10.86 -29.79
C THR A 708 -17.17 9.67 -30.07
N TYR A 709 -17.50 8.90 -31.09
CA TYR A 709 -16.85 7.60 -31.29
C TYR A 709 -15.57 7.67 -32.14
N GLY A 710 -15.46 8.63 -33.05
CA GLY A 710 -14.27 8.69 -33.91
C GLY A 710 -14.17 7.49 -34.86
N MET A 711 -12.95 7.20 -35.35
CA MET A 711 -12.69 5.99 -36.12
C MET A 711 -12.41 4.82 -35.20
N GLN A 712 -13.05 3.67 -35.44
CA GLN A 712 -12.86 2.44 -34.68
C GLN A 712 -11.37 2.08 -34.56
N GLY A 713 -10.90 1.77 -33.38
CA GLY A 713 -9.52 1.43 -33.09
C GLY A 713 -8.58 2.62 -32.88
N ASN A 714 -9.00 3.86 -33.18
CA ASN A 714 -8.18 5.05 -33.00
C ASN A 714 -8.52 5.79 -31.70
N PRO A 715 -7.50 6.34 -30.97
CA PRO A 715 -7.72 7.17 -29.81
C PRO A 715 -8.44 8.48 -30.15
N GLY A 716 -9.09 9.10 -29.16
CA GLY A 716 -9.69 10.44 -29.26
C GLY A 716 -11.22 10.46 -29.26
N GLY A 717 -11.86 9.30 -29.07
CA GLY A 717 -13.30 9.25 -28.79
C GLY A 717 -13.63 9.63 -27.35
N THR A 718 -14.93 9.77 -27.06
CA THR A 718 -15.44 9.88 -25.69
C THR A 718 -16.73 9.06 -25.59
N PRO A 719 -16.82 8.10 -24.66
CA PRO A 719 -18.06 7.35 -24.49
C PRO A 719 -19.21 8.26 -24.12
N GLY A 720 -20.42 7.96 -24.59
CA GLY A 720 -21.62 8.69 -24.21
C GLY A 720 -21.94 8.52 -22.73
N ALA A 721 -22.68 9.45 -22.18
CA ALA A 721 -23.15 9.45 -20.81
C ALA A 721 -23.92 8.17 -20.52
N ARG A 722 -23.49 7.41 -19.48
CA ARG A 722 -23.99 6.06 -19.22
C ARG A 722 -23.85 5.65 -17.75
N TRP A 723 -24.67 4.71 -17.34
CA TRP A 723 -24.55 3.99 -16.07
C TRP A 723 -24.57 2.48 -16.30
N GLY A 724 -24.08 1.74 -15.31
CA GLY A 724 -24.14 0.28 -15.33
C GLY A 724 -23.32 -0.36 -16.45
N ALA A 725 -22.31 0.32 -17.00
CA ALA A 725 -21.35 -0.31 -17.89
C ALA A 725 -20.52 -1.35 -17.14
N ALA A 726 -20.26 -2.48 -17.81
CA ALA A 726 -19.32 -3.47 -17.30
C ALA A 726 -17.89 -2.99 -17.54
N TYR A 727 -16.99 -3.14 -16.60
CA TYR A 727 -15.61 -2.63 -16.71
C TYR A 727 -14.61 -3.50 -15.97
N CYS A 728 -13.38 -3.48 -16.45
CA CYS A 728 -12.24 -4.12 -15.80
C CYS A 728 -10.92 -3.45 -16.23
N THR A 729 -9.83 -3.78 -15.52
CA THR A 729 -8.46 -3.38 -15.89
C THR A 729 -7.65 -4.62 -16.17
N ASP A 730 -7.04 -4.71 -17.36
CA ASP A 730 -6.19 -5.84 -17.73
C ASP A 730 -4.79 -5.73 -17.09
N ALA A 731 -3.99 -6.78 -17.24
CA ALA A 731 -2.64 -6.86 -16.65
C ALA A 731 -1.67 -5.79 -17.20
N SER A 732 -1.98 -5.16 -18.34
CA SER A 732 -1.20 -4.04 -18.89
C SER A 732 -1.56 -2.69 -18.30
N GLY A 733 -2.60 -2.62 -17.45
CA GLY A 733 -3.17 -1.38 -16.92
C GLY A 733 -4.15 -0.70 -17.89
N THR A 734 -4.53 -1.35 -18.98
CA THR A 734 -5.57 -0.84 -19.89
C THR A 734 -6.94 -1.10 -19.28
N VAL A 735 -7.76 -0.07 -19.20
CA VAL A 735 -9.16 -0.19 -18.74
C VAL A 735 -10.05 -0.52 -19.91
N TRP A 736 -10.89 -1.51 -19.71
CA TRP A 736 -11.89 -1.93 -20.68
C TRP A 736 -13.29 -1.66 -20.12
N MET A 737 -14.18 -1.18 -20.99
CA MET A 737 -15.56 -0.87 -20.62
C MET A 737 -16.50 -1.35 -21.72
N PHE A 738 -17.56 -2.07 -21.34
CA PHE A 738 -18.55 -2.60 -22.26
C PHE A 738 -19.96 -2.14 -21.87
N GLY A 739 -20.69 -1.58 -22.83
CA GLY A 739 -22.13 -1.34 -22.75
C GLY A 739 -22.58 -0.32 -21.70
N GLY A 740 -23.57 -0.68 -20.92
CA GLY A 740 -24.35 0.20 -20.04
C GLY A 740 -25.62 0.70 -20.70
N GLN A 741 -26.51 1.33 -19.92
CA GLN A 741 -27.59 2.15 -20.45
C GLN A 741 -27.09 3.59 -20.61
N GLY A 742 -27.18 4.14 -21.81
CA GLY A 742 -26.58 5.43 -22.07
C GLY A 742 -26.90 6.03 -23.40
N TYR A 743 -26.29 7.21 -23.64
CA TYR A 743 -26.44 7.97 -24.88
C TYR A 743 -25.52 7.44 -25.97
N ASP A 744 -26.10 7.09 -27.10
CA ASP A 744 -25.35 6.77 -28.32
C ASP A 744 -24.79 8.04 -29.00
N SER A 745 -24.20 7.93 -30.18
CA SER A 745 -23.65 9.06 -30.93
C SER A 745 -24.72 9.98 -31.52
N THR A 746 -25.97 9.54 -31.58
CA THR A 746 -27.11 10.27 -32.14
C THR A 746 -28.00 10.91 -31.07
N GLY A 747 -27.72 10.67 -29.80
CA GLY A 747 -28.45 11.26 -28.67
C GLY A 747 -29.63 10.41 -28.17
N ASN A 748 -29.73 9.13 -28.57
CA ASN A 748 -30.73 8.23 -28.03
C ASN A 748 -30.20 7.53 -26.78
N VAL A 749 -31.06 7.36 -25.79
CA VAL A 749 -30.79 6.51 -24.62
C VAL A 749 -31.13 5.09 -24.97
N VAL A 750 -30.11 4.21 -24.95
CA VAL A 750 -30.24 2.82 -25.38
C VAL A 750 -29.41 1.90 -24.48
N LEU A 751 -29.66 0.59 -24.53
CA LEU A 751 -28.73 -0.40 -24.07
C LEU A 751 -27.56 -0.50 -25.08
N LEU A 752 -26.40 -0.11 -24.62
CA LEU A 752 -25.19 -0.05 -25.46
C LEU A 752 -24.50 -1.42 -25.51
N ASN A 753 -23.82 -1.72 -26.62
CA ASN A 753 -22.95 -2.87 -26.78
C ASN A 753 -21.55 -2.49 -27.29
N ASP A 754 -21.21 -1.22 -27.14
CA ASP A 754 -19.90 -0.68 -27.51
C ASP A 754 -18.83 -1.13 -26.51
N LEU A 755 -17.69 -1.53 -27.07
CA LEU A 755 -16.48 -1.83 -26.29
C LEU A 755 -15.51 -0.68 -26.43
N TRP A 756 -15.06 -0.17 -25.32
CA TRP A 756 -14.10 0.92 -25.18
C TRP A 756 -12.87 0.47 -24.42
N LYS A 757 -11.73 1.05 -24.72
CA LYS A 757 -10.54 0.97 -23.88
C LYS A 757 -10.04 2.37 -23.52
N TYR A 758 -9.52 2.51 -22.28
CA TYR A 758 -8.85 3.71 -21.82
C TYR A 758 -7.39 3.39 -21.52
N SER A 759 -6.49 4.04 -22.22
CA SER A 759 -5.05 3.85 -22.07
C SER A 759 -4.31 5.11 -22.48
N GLY A 760 -3.20 5.45 -21.79
CA GLY A 760 -2.44 6.65 -22.08
C GLY A 760 -3.23 7.97 -21.96
N GLY A 761 -4.24 8.01 -21.11
CA GLY A 761 -5.08 9.19 -20.89
C GLY A 761 -6.18 9.39 -21.96
N GLN A 762 -6.42 8.44 -22.85
CA GLN A 762 -7.35 8.57 -23.96
C GLN A 762 -8.29 7.37 -24.08
N TRP A 763 -9.53 7.65 -24.45
CA TRP A 763 -10.51 6.64 -24.83
C TRP A 763 -10.34 6.23 -26.30
N THR A 764 -10.51 4.96 -26.54
CA THR A 764 -10.55 4.36 -27.89
C THR A 764 -11.78 3.48 -27.99
N TRP A 765 -12.63 3.75 -28.98
CA TRP A 765 -13.71 2.85 -29.34
C TRP A 765 -13.18 1.65 -30.10
N VAL A 766 -13.37 0.46 -29.54
CA VAL A 766 -12.85 -0.81 -30.11
C VAL A 766 -13.87 -1.47 -31.03
N GLY A 767 -15.15 -1.33 -30.76
CA GLY A 767 -16.20 -1.94 -31.59
C GLY A 767 -17.37 -2.46 -30.74
N PRO A 768 -18.20 -3.33 -31.31
CA PRO A 768 -18.28 -3.74 -32.71
C PRO A 768 -18.66 -2.58 -33.64
N SER A 769 -18.41 -2.75 -34.95
CA SER A 769 -18.79 -1.76 -35.95
C SER A 769 -20.31 -1.51 -35.92
N GLY A 770 -20.69 -0.24 -35.91
CA GLY A 770 -22.09 0.17 -35.81
C GLY A 770 -22.68 0.17 -34.39
N SER A 771 -21.89 -0.14 -33.35
CA SER A 771 -22.32 -0.04 -31.94
C SER A 771 -22.45 1.39 -31.42
N ASN A 772 -22.10 2.36 -32.25
CA ASN A 772 -22.19 3.78 -31.95
C ASN A 772 -23.58 4.39 -32.18
N VAL A 773 -24.52 3.64 -32.76
CA VAL A 773 -25.85 4.13 -33.13
C VAL A 773 -26.93 3.08 -32.81
N GLY A 774 -27.84 3.43 -31.95
CA GLY A 774 -29.02 2.65 -31.61
C GLY A 774 -28.71 1.39 -30.81
N GLN A 775 -29.75 0.73 -30.38
CA GLN A 775 -29.72 -0.52 -29.61
C GLN A 775 -29.43 -1.69 -30.57
N LYS A 776 -28.62 -2.64 -30.14
CA LYS A 776 -28.21 -3.79 -30.95
C LYS A 776 -28.51 -5.11 -30.22
N ASP A 777 -29.14 -6.03 -30.93
CA ASP A 777 -29.25 -7.42 -30.53
C ASP A 777 -27.89 -8.13 -30.60
N GLY A 778 -27.71 -9.20 -29.87
CA GLY A 778 -26.46 -9.95 -29.88
C GLY A 778 -26.28 -10.76 -31.18
N ALA A 779 -25.03 -10.83 -31.66
CA ALA A 779 -24.64 -11.72 -32.75
C ALA A 779 -23.80 -12.88 -32.20
N TYR A 780 -24.45 -14.01 -31.93
CA TYR A 780 -23.88 -15.12 -31.18
C TYR A 780 -22.95 -16.04 -31.99
N GLY A 781 -23.23 -16.27 -33.26
CA GLY A 781 -22.46 -17.23 -34.03
C GLY A 781 -22.64 -18.67 -33.55
N THR A 782 -21.58 -19.47 -33.70
CA THR A 782 -21.55 -20.86 -33.20
C THR A 782 -20.90 -20.91 -31.83
N LEU A 783 -21.51 -21.61 -30.88
CA LEU A 783 -20.98 -21.79 -29.52
C LEU A 783 -19.52 -22.28 -29.54
N GLY A 784 -18.65 -21.64 -28.77
CA GLY A 784 -17.22 -21.94 -28.69
C GLY A 784 -16.41 -21.50 -29.91
N THR A 785 -17.01 -20.78 -30.87
CA THR A 785 -16.27 -20.31 -32.08
C THR A 785 -16.16 -18.79 -32.06
N GLY A 786 -14.93 -18.29 -31.96
CA GLY A 786 -14.63 -16.86 -31.99
C GLY A 786 -14.72 -16.26 -33.38
N SER A 787 -15.28 -15.05 -33.49
CA SER A 787 -15.35 -14.28 -34.73
C SER A 787 -15.44 -12.78 -34.46
N THR A 788 -14.86 -11.98 -35.36
CA THR A 788 -15.00 -10.51 -35.32
C THR A 788 -16.41 -10.03 -35.67
N SER A 789 -17.25 -10.92 -36.20
CA SER A 789 -18.67 -10.67 -36.46
C SER A 789 -19.57 -11.04 -35.29
N ASN A 790 -19.06 -11.77 -34.30
CA ASN A 790 -19.79 -12.07 -33.08
C ASN A 790 -19.70 -10.89 -32.14
N PHE A 791 -20.75 -10.63 -31.38
CA PHE A 791 -20.74 -9.65 -30.30
C PHE A 791 -21.93 -9.84 -29.37
N PRO A 792 -21.78 -9.53 -28.07
CA PRO A 792 -22.88 -9.52 -27.14
C PRO A 792 -23.88 -8.41 -27.47
N GLY A 793 -25.16 -8.63 -27.20
CA GLY A 793 -26.18 -7.60 -27.31
C GLY A 793 -26.01 -6.48 -26.30
N GLY A 794 -26.66 -5.35 -26.58
CA GLY A 794 -26.66 -4.19 -25.68
C GLY A 794 -27.15 -4.58 -24.30
N ARG A 795 -26.38 -4.22 -23.28
CA ARG A 795 -26.67 -4.62 -21.88
C ARG A 795 -26.06 -3.69 -20.85
N GLN A 796 -26.66 -3.70 -19.68
CA GLN A 796 -26.19 -2.98 -18.50
C GLN A 796 -25.96 -3.95 -17.32
N THR A 797 -25.12 -3.54 -16.38
CA THR A 797 -24.82 -4.27 -15.13
C THR A 797 -24.42 -5.74 -15.32
N ALA A 798 -23.78 -6.03 -16.45
CA ALA A 798 -23.07 -7.28 -16.67
C ALA A 798 -21.75 -7.29 -15.88
N LEU A 799 -21.23 -8.50 -15.64
CA LEU A 799 -19.88 -8.67 -15.12
C LEU A 799 -18.86 -8.66 -16.27
N LEU A 800 -17.76 -7.93 -16.12
CA LEU A 800 -16.60 -7.98 -17.01
C LEU A 800 -15.32 -8.19 -16.19
N VAL A 801 -14.56 -9.23 -16.49
CA VAL A 801 -13.29 -9.54 -15.82
C VAL A 801 -12.21 -9.89 -16.85
N PRO A 802 -10.93 -9.50 -16.63
CA PRO A 802 -9.83 -9.89 -17.48
C PRO A 802 -9.25 -11.23 -17.02
N ASP A 803 -8.76 -12.07 -17.94
CA ASP A 803 -7.94 -13.22 -17.56
C ASP A 803 -6.43 -12.93 -17.68
N ASN A 804 -5.61 -13.88 -17.21
CA ASN A 804 -4.16 -13.78 -17.29
C ASN A 804 -3.61 -14.07 -18.70
N SER A 805 -4.46 -14.49 -19.65
CA SER A 805 -4.10 -14.87 -21.01
C SER A 805 -4.34 -13.75 -22.02
N GLY A 806 -4.87 -12.62 -21.58
CA GLY A 806 -5.19 -11.47 -22.44
C GLY A 806 -6.57 -11.57 -23.09
N ASN A 807 -7.55 -12.15 -22.39
CA ASN A 807 -8.94 -12.15 -22.78
C ASN A 807 -9.79 -11.38 -21.76
N LEU A 808 -10.95 -10.93 -22.19
CA LEU A 808 -11.99 -10.37 -21.31
C LEU A 808 -13.19 -11.31 -21.30
N TRP A 809 -13.73 -11.56 -20.11
CA TRP A 809 -14.88 -12.41 -19.91
C TRP A 809 -16.09 -11.58 -19.47
N LEU A 810 -17.19 -11.67 -20.23
CA LEU A 810 -18.42 -10.95 -19.97
C LEU A 810 -19.54 -11.94 -19.61
N PHE A 811 -20.26 -11.68 -18.51
CA PHE A 811 -21.35 -12.54 -18.06
C PHE A 811 -22.62 -11.74 -17.79
N GLY A 812 -23.75 -12.23 -18.32
CA GLY A 812 -25.10 -11.85 -17.94
C GLY A 812 -25.45 -10.37 -18.12
N GLY A 813 -26.14 -9.81 -17.16
CA GLY A 813 -26.66 -8.44 -17.16
C GLY A 813 -28.14 -8.35 -17.58
N LEU A 814 -28.65 -7.12 -17.64
CA LEU A 814 -29.94 -6.78 -18.20
C LEU A 814 -29.72 -6.26 -19.61
N GLY A 815 -30.22 -6.99 -20.64
CA GLY A 815 -29.84 -6.66 -22.00
C GLY A 815 -30.67 -7.38 -23.05
N LEU A 816 -30.09 -7.44 -24.27
CA LEU A 816 -30.68 -8.03 -25.45
C LEU A 816 -29.97 -9.32 -25.80
N ASP A 817 -30.74 -10.35 -26.11
CA ASP A 817 -30.24 -11.58 -26.72
C ASP A 817 -30.19 -11.47 -28.27
N SER A 818 -30.14 -12.57 -28.99
CA SER A 818 -30.03 -12.62 -30.45
C SER A 818 -31.31 -12.19 -31.18
N ILE A 819 -32.42 -12.06 -30.49
CA ILE A 819 -33.72 -11.67 -31.07
C ILE A 819 -34.34 -10.46 -30.37
N GLY A 820 -33.59 -9.78 -29.52
CA GLY A 820 -34.06 -8.56 -28.84
C GLY A 820 -35.16 -8.82 -27.82
N THR A 821 -35.10 -9.96 -27.09
CA THR A 821 -36.13 -10.31 -26.10
C THR A 821 -36.25 -9.20 -25.05
N GLN A 822 -37.47 -8.79 -24.79
CA GLN A 822 -37.83 -7.81 -23.76
C GLN A 822 -38.37 -8.50 -22.52
N ASN A 823 -38.15 -7.94 -21.35
CA ASN A 823 -38.77 -8.43 -20.13
C ASN A 823 -40.12 -7.78 -19.92
N PRO A 824 -41.23 -8.55 -19.85
CA PRO A 824 -42.57 -7.98 -19.69
C PRO A 824 -42.92 -7.50 -18.27
N GLY A 825 -41.99 -7.61 -17.31
CA GLY A 825 -42.29 -7.39 -15.87
C GLY A 825 -41.44 -6.30 -15.22
N THR A 826 -41.83 -5.91 -13.99
CA THR A 826 -41.09 -4.99 -13.13
C THR A 826 -39.83 -5.69 -12.59
N ILE A 827 -38.65 -5.15 -12.83
CA ILE A 827 -37.41 -5.65 -12.28
C ILE A 827 -37.20 -5.04 -10.89
N GLY A 828 -37.11 -5.89 -9.87
CA GLY A 828 -36.78 -5.45 -8.50
C GLY A 828 -35.33 -5.02 -8.38
N GLY A 829 -35.05 -4.10 -7.45
CA GLY A 829 -33.68 -3.62 -7.16
C GLY A 829 -33.24 -2.41 -7.97
N LEU A 830 -34.07 -1.90 -8.88
CA LEU A 830 -33.84 -0.59 -9.52
C LEU A 830 -34.38 0.56 -8.67
N PRO A 831 -33.71 1.72 -8.62
CA PRO A 831 -34.31 2.93 -8.06
C PRO A 831 -35.65 3.24 -8.73
N SER A 832 -36.64 3.71 -7.95
CA SER A 832 -37.97 4.01 -8.46
C SER A 832 -37.93 5.04 -9.60
N GLY A 833 -38.54 4.71 -10.73
CA GLY A 833 -38.61 5.60 -11.91
C GLY A 833 -37.70 5.22 -13.07
N THR A 834 -36.90 4.17 -12.98
CA THR A 834 -36.16 3.59 -14.10
C THR A 834 -37.01 2.50 -14.76
N ALA A 835 -37.36 2.68 -16.02
CA ALA A 835 -38.02 1.64 -16.81
C ALA A 835 -36.91 0.70 -17.36
N PRO A 836 -36.94 -0.59 -17.04
CA PRO A 836 -35.97 -1.53 -17.57
C PRO A 836 -36.30 -1.87 -19.03
N GLU A 837 -35.36 -1.63 -19.94
CA GLU A 837 -35.37 -2.20 -21.27
C GLU A 837 -34.50 -3.47 -21.27
N GLY A 838 -34.90 -4.50 -22.04
CA GLY A 838 -34.18 -5.77 -22.18
C GLY A 838 -34.63 -6.88 -21.22
N ALA A 839 -34.00 -8.00 -21.30
CA ALA A 839 -34.27 -9.19 -20.49
C ALA A 839 -33.04 -9.59 -19.67
N LEU A 840 -33.24 -10.45 -18.69
CA LEU A 840 -32.13 -10.99 -17.90
C LEU A 840 -31.34 -12.01 -18.73
N LEU A 841 -30.02 -11.94 -18.65
CA LEU A 841 -29.11 -12.77 -19.41
C LEU A 841 -28.27 -13.67 -18.48
N ASN A 842 -27.82 -14.81 -19.03
CA ASN A 842 -26.85 -15.71 -18.39
C ASN A 842 -25.78 -16.21 -19.37
N ASP A 843 -25.64 -15.51 -20.49
CA ASP A 843 -24.63 -15.83 -21.49
C ASP A 843 -23.23 -15.44 -21.00
N MET A 844 -22.26 -16.31 -21.29
CA MET A 844 -20.84 -16.08 -21.05
C MET A 844 -20.13 -15.85 -22.38
N TRP A 845 -19.38 -14.80 -22.45
CA TRP A 845 -18.61 -14.40 -23.62
C TRP A 845 -17.15 -14.21 -23.29
N GLU A 846 -16.29 -14.61 -24.22
CA GLU A 846 -14.87 -14.32 -24.19
C GLU A 846 -14.54 -13.32 -25.31
N TYR A 847 -13.83 -12.25 -24.99
CA TYR A 847 -13.24 -11.34 -25.98
C TYR A 847 -11.72 -11.49 -25.98
N ASN A 848 -11.18 -11.99 -27.09
CA ASN A 848 -9.74 -12.09 -27.26
C ASN A 848 -9.17 -10.75 -27.74
N ILE A 849 -8.35 -10.11 -26.90
CA ILE A 849 -7.79 -8.77 -27.15
C ILE A 849 -6.89 -8.76 -28.39
N ALA A 850 -6.14 -9.82 -28.62
CA ALA A 850 -5.19 -9.90 -29.73
C ALA A 850 -5.89 -10.06 -31.09
N THR A 851 -6.94 -10.89 -31.17
CA THR A 851 -7.69 -11.15 -32.42
C THR A 851 -8.89 -10.25 -32.61
N GLN A 852 -9.29 -9.50 -31.53
CA GLN A 852 -10.48 -8.67 -31.49
C GLN A 852 -11.78 -9.43 -31.78
N ALA A 853 -11.82 -10.71 -31.43
CA ALA A 853 -12.93 -11.61 -31.70
C ALA A 853 -13.69 -11.91 -30.40
N TRP A 854 -15.01 -11.93 -30.48
CA TRP A 854 -15.87 -12.43 -29.44
C TRP A 854 -16.21 -13.90 -29.67
N THR A 855 -16.21 -14.69 -28.60
CA THR A 855 -16.65 -16.08 -28.56
C THR A 855 -17.80 -16.20 -27.57
N TRP A 856 -18.94 -16.72 -28.00
CA TRP A 856 -20.00 -17.14 -27.08
C TRP A 856 -19.64 -18.49 -26.51
N VAL A 857 -19.43 -18.59 -25.20
CA VAL A 857 -18.83 -19.76 -24.55
C VAL A 857 -19.88 -20.60 -23.82
N SER A 858 -20.86 -19.98 -23.19
CA SER A 858 -21.85 -20.69 -22.35
C SER A 858 -23.14 -19.86 -22.19
N GLY A 859 -24.17 -20.48 -21.67
CA GLY A 859 -25.47 -19.87 -21.36
C GLY A 859 -26.45 -19.88 -22.53
N GLY A 860 -27.68 -19.46 -22.25
CA GLY A 860 -28.74 -19.34 -23.27
C GLY A 860 -28.54 -18.11 -24.14
N GLY A 861 -28.86 -18.15 -25.42
CA GLY A 861 -28.73 -16.95 -26.25
C GLY A 861 -28.96 -17.11 -27.75
N ALA A 862 -28.50 -18.18 -28.38
CA ALA A 862 -28.55 -18.33 -29.85
C ALA A 862 -29.98 -18.44 -30.40
N THR A 863 -30.98 -18.72 -29.57
CA THR A 863 -32.38 -18.92 -29.95
C THR A 863 -33.37 -18.06 -29.19
N GLY A 864 -32.93 -16.93 -28.58
CA GLY A 864 -33.80 -16.08 -27.76
C GLY A 864 -34.09 -16.64 -26.39
N LEU A 865 -33.10 -17.22 -25.72
CA LEU A 865 -33.26 -17.83 -24.41
C LEU A 865 -32.84 -16.87 -23.27
N ALA A 866 -33.23 -15.64 -23.32
CA ALA A 866 -33.19 -14.74 -22.16
C ALA A 866 -34.13 -15.23 -21.04
N ASN A 867 -33.93 -14.75 -19.83
CA ASN A 867 -34.77 -15.09 -18.66
C ASN A 867 -34.74 -16.59 -18.25
N GLN A 868 -33.56 -17.19 -18.38
CA GLN A 868 -33.37 -18.61 -18.06
C GLN A 868 -33.24 -18.85 -16.57
N VAL A 869 -33.90 -19.92 -16.10
CA VAL A 869 -33.66 -20.45 -14.74
C VAL A 869 -32.32 -21.14 -14.63
N GLY A 870 -31.70 -21.10 -13.46
CA GLY A 870 -30.41 -21.77 -13.23
C GLY A 870 -30.57 -23.29 -13.11
N MET A 871 -29.56 -24.00 -13.58
CA MET A 871 -29.45 -25.45 -13.45
C MET A 871 -28.43 -25.77 -12.35
N TYR A 872 -28.94 -25.90 -11.14
CA TYR A 872 -28.17 -26.21 -9.94
C TYR A 872 -27.98 -27.72 -9.79
N GLY A 873 -26.76 -28.16 -9.66
CA GLY A 873 -26.47 -29.56 -9.35
C GLY A 873 -26.23 -29.77 -7.85
N MET A 874 -25.33 -30.69 -7.52
CA MET A 874 -24.75 -30.75 -6.18
C MET A 874 -23.73 -29.64 -6.04
N GLN A 875 -23.67 -29.01 -4.86
CA GLN A 875 -22.66 -28.00 -4.57
C GLN A 875 -21.26 -28.58 -4.75
N GLN A 876 -20.35 -27.77 -5.28
CA GLN A 876 -18.92 -28.09 -5.48
C GLN A 876 -18.67 -29.23 -6.50
N VAL A 877 -19.65 -29.53 -7.34
CA VAL A 877 -19.50 -30.50 -8.42
C VAL A 877 -19.62 -29.80 -9.76
N ALA A 878 -18.55 -29.84 -10.56
CA ALA A 878 -18.58 -29.37 -11.93
C ALA A 878 -19.25 -30.39 -12.83
N ALA A 879 -20.20 -29.96 -13.65
CA ALA A 879 -20.78 -30.85 -14.66
C ALA A 879 -21.31 -30.09 -15.86
N ALA A 880 -21.31 -30.76 -17.00
CA ALA A 880 -21.94 -30.25 -18.21
C ALA A 880 -23.45 -30.05 -17.98
N GLY A 881 -23.98 -28.88 -18.34
CA GLY A 881 -25.38 -28.56 -18.19
C GLY A 881 -25.73 -27.84 -16.88
N PHE A 882 -24.80 -27.64 -15.95
CA PHE A 882 -24.98 -26.73 -14.81
C PHE A 882 -24.61 -25.31 -15.24
N PHE A 883 -25.40 -24.35 -14.81
CA PHE A 883 -25.15 -22.92 -15.07
C PHE A 883 -26.00 -22.04 -14.16
N PRO A 884 -25.54 -20.83 -13.81
CA PRO A 884 -26.34 -19.86 -13.06
C PRO A 884 -27.53 -19.35 -13.87
N GLY A 885 -28.63 -19.06 -13.18
CA GLY A 885 -29.79 -18.43 -13.83
C GLY A 885 -29.50 -17.03 -14.33
N SER A 886 -30.31 -16.57 -15.29
CA SER A 886 -30.23 -15.23 -15.85
C SER A 886 -30.33 -14.17 -14.77
N ARG A 887 -29.39 -13.24 -14.73
CA ARG A 887 -29.27 -12.27 -13.65
C ARG A 887 -28.56 -11.00 -14.04
N TRP A 888 -28.82 -9.93 -13.33
CA TRP A 888 -28.15 -8.64 -13.45
C TRP A 888 -27.54 -8.22 -12.12
N SER A 889 -26.56 -7.32 -12.18
CA SER A 889 -25.91 -6.74 -11.00
C SER A 889 -25.31 -7.79 -10.05
N SER A 890 -24.71 -8.84 -10.61
CA SER A 890 -23.87 -9.77 -9.90
C SER A 890 -22.50 -9.16 -9.67
N SER A 891 -21.89 -9.49 -8.56
CA SER A 891 -20.46 -9.24 -8.31
C SER A 891 -19.63 -10.42 -8.82
N GLY A 892 -18.37 -10.18 -9.19
CA GLY A 892 -17.52 -11.28 -9.59
C GLY A 892 -16.03 -10.90 -9.64
N TRP A 893 -15.23 -11.94 -9.73
CA TRP A 893 -13.76 -11.83 -9.74
C TRP A 893 -13.14 -12.99 -10.49
N ILE A 894 -11.85 -12.91 -10.72
CA ILE A 894 -11.04 -14.01 -11.24
C ILE A 894 -10.07 -14.48 -10.15
N ASP A 895 -9.85 -15.80 -10.06
CA ASP A 895 -8.89 -16.35 -9.11
C ASP A 895 -7.49 -16.50 -9.73
N SER A 896 -6.53 -16.98 -8.95
CA SER A 896 -5.15 -17.20 -9.40
C SER A 896 -5.00 -18.29 -10.47
N ASN A 897 -5.98 -19.19 -10.59
CA ASN A 897 -6.02 -20.24 -11.59
C ASN A 897 -6.65 -19.77 -12.91
N GLY A 898 -7.23 -18.57 -12.91
CA GLY A 898 -7.95 -18.02 -14.03
C GLY A 898 -9.42 -18.41 -14.08
N ASN A 899 -10.00 -18.98 -13.02
CA ASN A 899 -11.41 -19.28 -12.95
C ASN A 899 -12.21 -18.03 -12.60
N ILE A 900 -13.42 -17.93 -13.16
CA ILE A 900 -14.29 -16.77 -13.01
C ILE A 900 -15.35 -17.08 -11.97
N TRP A 901 -15.44 -16.24 -10.96
CA TRP A 901 -16.36 -16.39 -9.86
C TRP A 901 -17.47 -15.34 -9.92
N ILE A 902 -18.69 -15.75 -9.58
CA ILE A 902 -19.89 -14.90 -9.60
C ILE A 902 -20.61 -15.03 -8.27
N PHE A 903 -21.04 -13.92 -7.70
CA PHE A 903 -21.82 -13.86 -6.48
C PHE A 903 -23.10 -13.06 -6.65
N GLY A 904 -24.22 -13.63 -6.24
CA GLY A 904 -25.51 -12.96 -6.08
C GLY A 904 -26.08 -12.30 -7.33
N GLY A 905 -26.62 -11.10 -7.18
CA GLY A 905 -27.37 -10.39 -8.20
C GLY A 905 -28.89 -10.53 -7.98
N TRP A 906 -29.67 -9.97 -8.91
CA TRP A 906 -31.12 -10.15 -8.97
C TRP A 906 -31.46 -10.91 -10.25
N GLY A 907 -32.20 -12.02 -10.11
CA GLY A 907 -32.46 -12.86 -11.25
C GLY A 907 -33.21 -14.13 -10.93
N TYR A 908 -33.04 -15.13 -11.79
CA TYR A 908 -33.65 -16.44 -11.68
C TYR A 908 -32.75 -17.39 -10.88
N ALA A 909 -33.37 -18.11 -9.93
CA ALA A 909 -32.75 -19.23 -9.24
C ALA A 909 -33.06 -20.56 -9.96
N SER A 910 -33.21 -21.68 -9.25
CA SER A 910 -33.49 -22.99 -9.84
C SER A 910 -34.90 -23.06 -10.45
N SER A 911 -35.13 -24.05 -11.34
CA SER A 911 -36.43 -24.30 -12.02
C SER A 911 -37.62 -24.53 -11.10
N LEU A 912 -37.38 -24.90 -9.85
CA LEU A 912 -38.44 -25.15 -8.85
C LEU A 912 -39.09 -23.88 -8.34
N ALA A 913 -38.43 -22.72 -8.43
CA ALA A 913 -38.89 -21.47 -7.85
C ALA A 913 -39.60 -20.53 -8.84
N GLN A 914 -39.41 -20.66 -10.15
CA GLN A 914 -39.98 -19.83 -11.27
C GLN A 914 -40.14 -18.32 -11.00
N SER A 915 -39.57 -17.78 -9.93
CA SER A 915 -39.63 -16.39 -9.53
C SER A 915 -38.24 -15.74 -9.60
N THR A 916 -38.23 -14.46 -9.97
CA THR A 916 -37.05 -13.65 -9.88
C THR A 916 -36.94 -13.07 -8.47
N GLY A 917 -35.68 -12.84 -8.03
CA GLY A 917 -35.42 -12.22 -6.73
C GLY A 917 -33.94 -12.05 -6.48
N PHE A 918 -33.59 -11.66 -5.26
CA PHE A 918 -32.23 -11.50 -4.82
C PHE A 918 -31.56 -12.84 -4.57
N LEU A 919 -30.35 -13.00 -5.08
CA LEU A 919 -29.58 -14.23 -5.05
C LEU A 919 -28.43 -14.10 -4.05
N ASN A 920 -28.02 -15.22 -3.46
CA ASN A 920 -26.83 -15.33 -2.61
C ASN A 920 -25.92 -16.50 -2.98
N ASP A 921 -26.15 -17.07 -4.16
CA ASP A 921 -25.39 -18.18 -4.69
C ASP A 921 -24.00 -17.72 -5.18
N ILE A 922 -23.03 -18.61 -5.05
CA ILE A 922 -21.69 -18.45 -5.60
C ILE A 922 -21.48 -19.53 -6.65
N TRP A 923 -20.98 -19.09 -7.81
CA TRP A 923 -20.67 -19.94 -8.93
C TRP A 923 -19.23 -19.70 -9.40
N GLU A 924 -18.61 -20.77 -9.83
CA GLU A 924 -17.32 -20.76 -10.52
C GLU A 924 -17.51 -21.21 -11.97
N PHE A 925 -16.87 -20.50 -12.88
CA PHE A 925 -16.70 -20.92 -14.27
C PHE A 925 -15.23 -21.21 -14.51
N GLU A 926 -14.93 -22.43 -14.98
CA GLU A 926 -13.58 -22.84 -15.35
C GLU A 926 -13.39 -22.70 -16.87
N PRO A 927 -12.63 -21.69 -17.35
CA PRO A 927 -12.42 -21.47 -18.78
C PRO A 927 -11.79 -22.64 -19.52
N SER A 928 -10.93 -23.40 -18.86
CA SER A 928 -10.21 -24.53 -19.43
C SER A 928 -11.12 -25.72 -19.81
N THR A 929 -12.20 -25.91 -19.05
CA THR A 929 -13.18 -26.98 -19.26
C THR A 929 -14.51 -26.51 -19.83
N GLY A 930 -14.80 -25.20 -19.67
CA GLY A 930 -16.10 -24.60 -20.01
C GLY A 930 -17.23 -25.02 -19.06
N LEU A 931 -16.90 -25.53 -17.87
CA LEU A 931 -17.86 -26.03 -16.91
C LEU A 931 -18.16 -25.00 -15.82
N TRP A 932 -19.39 -25.07 -15.30
CA TRP A 932 -19.84 -24.33 -14.15
C TRP A 932 -19.92 -25.22 -12.92
N THR A 933 -19.56 -24.65 -11.77
CA THR A 933 -19.67 -25.25 -10.44
C THR A 933 -20.48 -24.35 -9.54
N TRP A 934 -21.56 -24.84 -8.94
CA TRP A 934 -22.27 -24.16 -7.87
C TRP A 934 -21.58 -24.41 -6.54
N TRP A 935 -20.91 -23.38 -5.99
CA TRP A 935 -20.09 -23.56 -4.81
C TRP A 935 -20.87 -23.44 -3.51
N LYS A 936 -21.70 -22.41 -3.37
CA LYS A 936 -22.33 -22.06 -2.10
C LYS A 936 -23.59 -21.22 -2.31
N GLY A 937 -24.30 -20.97 -1.21
CA GLY A 937 -25.55 -20.21 -1.22
C GLY A 937 -26.77 -21.08 -1.56
N SER A 938 -27.89 -20.42 -1.76
CA SER A 938 -29.16 -21.11 -1.99
C SER A 938 -29.50 -21.17 -3.48
N SER A 939 -30.15 -22.25 -3.89
CA SER A 939 -30.81 -22.37 -5.19
C SER A 939 -32.18 -21.69 -5.23
N ASN A 940 -32.59 -20.97 -4.18
CA ASN A 940 -33.83 -20.20 -4.09
C ASN A 940 -33.50 -18.71 -4.00
N VAL A 941 -34.40 -17.86 -4.48
CA VAL A 941 -34.33 -16.41 -4.35
C VAL A 941 -34.68 -15.93 -2.94
N ASN A 942 -34.34 -14.70 -2.62
CA ASN A 942 -34.76 -13.93 -1.45
C ASN A 942 -34.46 -14.62 -0.10
N GLN A 943 -33.29 -15.24 -0.03
CA GLN A 943 -32.86 -15.89 1.20
C GLN A 943 -32.36 -14.87 2.22
N ALA A 944 -32.75 -15.05 3.47
CA ALA A 944 -32.25 -14.31 4.60
C ALA A 944 -30.73 -14.56 4.78
N GLY A 945 -30.01 -13.56 5.27
CA GLY A 945 -28.61 -13.72 5.65
C GLY A 945 -28.46 -14.55 6.92
N ASN A 946 -27.43 -15.38 6.97
CA ASN A 946 -27.03 -16.07 8.19
C ASN A 946 -25.79 -15.39 8.79
N TYR A 947 -25.95 -14.81 9.98
CA TYR A 947 -24.94 -14.05 10.70
C TYR A 947 -24.57 -14.79 11.99
N PRO A 948 -23.31 -14.75 12.44
CA PRO A 948 -22.92 -15.38 13.68
C PRO A 948 -23.65 -14.79 14.88
N THR A 949 -23.94 -15.62 15.88
CA THR A 949 -24.68 -15.21 17.10
C THR A 949 -23.82 -14.40 18.07
N GLN A 950 -22.51 -14.37 17.88
CA GLN A 950 -21.59 -13.59 18.70
C GLN A 950 -20.75 -12.67 17.81
N PHE A 951 -20.77 -11.39 18.09
CA PHE A 951 -19.94 -10.36 17.46
C PHE A 951 -19.09 -9.66 18.54
N PRO A 952 -17.81 -9.36 18.30
CA PRO A 952 -16.99 -9.82 17.22
C PRO A 952 -16.38 -11.21 17.49
N ASP A 953 -16.23 -12.02 16.46
CA ASP A 953 -15.33 -13.16 16.55
C ASP A 953 -13.91 -12.63 16.81
N PRO A 954 -13.27 -12.98 17.94
CA PRO A 954 -11.97 -12.43 18.31
C PRO A 954 -10.83 -12.81 17.34
N ILE A 955 -11.06 -13.69 16.39
CA ILE A 955 -10.04 -14.21 15.47
C ILE A 955 -10.33 -13.92 14.00
N GLY A 956 -11.49 -13.35 13.64
CA GLY A 956 -11.84 -13.06 12.23
C GLY A 956 -11.86 -14.30 11.33
N LEU A 957 -12.13 -15.47 11.92
CA LEU A 957 -12.21 -16.74 11.19
C LEU A 957 -13.59 -16.89 10.54
N PRO A 958 -13.67 -17.52 9.37
CA PRO A 958 -14.94 -17.86 8.77
C PRO A 958 -15.69 -18.89 9.65
N PHE A 959 -16.98 -18.62 9.93
CA PHE A 959 -17.84 -19.59 10.59
C PHE A 959 -18.66 -20.37 9.59
N VAL A 960 -18.84 -21.68 9.87
CA VAL A 960 -19.71 -22.55 9.08
C VAL A 960 -21.09 -21.94 8.95
N GLY A 961 -21.55 -21.83 7.70
CA GLY A 961 -22.90 -21.37 7.40
C GLY A 961 -23.10 -19.87 7.37
N ASN A 962 -22.09 -19.07 7.65
CA ASN A 962 -22.17 -17.63 7.42
C ASN A 962 -22.43 -17.36 5.94
N THR A 963 -23.49 -16.64 5.66
CA THR A 963 -23.86 -16.34 4.28
C THR A 963 -24.56 -14.99 4.23
N PRO A 964 -24.11 -14.06 3.40
CA PRO A 964 -24.87 -12.85 3.14
C PRO A 964 -26.27 -13.20 2.62
N GLY A 965 -27.28 -12.44 3.00
CA GLY A 965 -28.61 -12.57 2.42
C GLY A 965 -28.62 -12.31 0.92
N GLY A 966 -29.62 -12.81 0.23
CA GLY A 966 -29.81 -12.57 -1.21
C GLY A 966 -29.74 -11.09 -1.51
N ARG A 967 -28.86 -10.67 -2.47
CA ARG A 967 -28.52 -9.25 -2.68
C ARG A 967 -28.11 -8.89 -4.09
N SER A 968 -28.30 -7.62 -4.46
CA SER A 968 -27.83 -7.03 -5.71
C SER A 968 -27.25 -5.63 -5.49
N GLY A 969 -26.46 -5.13 -6.45
CA GLY A 969 -25.84 -3.80 -6.37
C GLY A 969 -24.87 -3.66 -5.22
N VAL A 970 -24.16 -4.71 -4.91
CA VAL A 970 -23.15 -4.77 -3.84
C VAL A 970 -21.96 -3.90 -4.21
N ALA A 971 -21.49 -3.11 -3.27
CA ALA A 971 -20.18 -2.50 -3.38
C ALA A 971 -19.12 -3.60 -3.18
N PHE A 972 -18.37 -3.93 -4.24
CA PHE A 972 -17.52 -5.10 -4.29
C PHE A 972 -16.07 -4.72 -4.59
N TRP A 973 -15.12 -5.29 -3.84
CA TRP A 973 -13.69 -5.08 -4.03
C TRP A 973 -13.04 -6.36 -4.50
N PRO A 974 -12.81 -6.51 -5.82
CA PRO A 974 -11.96 -7.58 -6.33
C PRO A 974 -10.51 -7.37 -5.91
N GLN A 975 -9.69 -8.40 -6.06
CA GLN A 975 -8.25 -8.28 -5.83
C GLN A 975 -7.65 -7.24 -6.79
N ASN A 976 -6.75 -6.39 -6.28
CA ASN A 976 -6.08 -5.39 -7.11
C ASN A 976 -5.09 -6.09 -8.07
N PRO A 977 -5.20 -5.91 -9.40
CA PRO A 977 -4.33 -6.56 -10.38
C PRO A 977 -2.85 -6.14 -10.27
N PHE A 978 -2.54 -5.03 -9.58
CA PHE A 978 -1.18 -4.52 -9.37
C PHE A 978 -0.53 -5.00 -8.06
N GLN A 979 -1.22 -5.79 -7.23
CA GLN A 979 -0.65 -6.36 -6.01
C GLN A 979 -0.06 -7.75 -6.29
N PRO A 980 1.14 -8.08 -5.77
CA PRO A 980 1.70 -9.42 -5.93
C PRO A 980 0.79 -10.48 -5.29
N ALA A 981 0.70 -11.64 -5.92
CA ALA A 981 -0.15 -12.78 -5.54
C ALA A 981 0.14 -13.41 -4.16
N THR A 982 0.94 -12.78 -3.32
CA THR A 982 1.38 -13.29 -2.01
C THR A 982 0.43 -12.97 -0.85
N VAL A 983 -0.64 -12.22 -1.09
CA VAL A 983 -1.66 -11.94 -0.08
C VAL A 983 -2.87 -12.80 -0.39
N ASN A 984 -3.27 -13.65 0.56
CA ASN A 984 -4.44 -14.54 0.50
C ASN A 984 -5.62 -13.88 -0.24
N GLY A 985 -6.18 -14.59 -1.22
CA GLY A 985 -7.21 -14.11 -2.12
C GLY A 985 -8.53 -13.79 -1.41
N TYR A 986 -8.62 -12.63 -0.79
CA TYR A 986 -9.87 -12.16 -0.19
C TYR A 986 -10.60 -11.22 -1.15
N VAL A 987 -11.89 -11.46 -1.36
CA VAL A 987 -12.81 -10.48 -1.94
C VAL A 987 -13.69 -9.89 -0.84
N TRP A 988 -14.01 -8.61 -0.97
CA TRP A 988 -14.79 -7.88 0.02
C TRP A 988 -16.10 -7.41 -0.59
N ALA A 989 -17.15 -7.41 0.22
CA ALA A 989 -18.49 -6.98 -0.17
C ALA A 989 -19.09 -6.09 0.89
N PHE A 990 -19.75 -5.00 0.49
CA PHE A 990 -20.47 -4.11 1.38
C PHE A 990 -21.89 -3.85 0.86
N GLY A 991 -22.85 -3.99 1.74
CA GLY A 991 -24.21 -3.54 1.52
C GLY A 991 -24.94 -4.19 0.35
N GLY A 992 -25.51 -3.38 -0.51
CA GLY A 992 -26.44 -3.78 -1.55
C GLY A 992 -27.90 -3.68 -1.10
N GLN A 993 -28.85 -3.81 -2.03
CA GLN A 993 -30.22 -4.11 -1.69
C GLN A 993 -30.32 -5.61 -1.43
N ALA A 994 -30.73 -5.99 -0.23
CA ALA A 994 -30.60 -7.38 0.24
C ALA A 994 -31.64 -7.77 1.28
N PHE A 995 -31.67 -9.07 1.60
CA PHE A 995 -32.42 -9.62 2.72
C PHE A 995 -31.53 -9.69 3.97
N ASP A 996 -32.05 -9.17 5.10
CA ASP A 996 -31.35 -9.20 6.39
C ASP A 996 -31.46 -10.59 7.07
N SER A 997 -30.94 -10.70 8.31
CA SER A 997 -31.03 -11.95 9.10
C SER A 997 -32.47 -12.32 9.50
N ALA A 998 -33.39 -11.36 9.50
CA ALA A 998 -34.81 -11.57 9.81
C ALA A 998 -35.67 -11.83 8.57
N GLY A 999 -35.08 -11.80 7.37
CA GLY A 999 -35.78 -11.97 6.10
C GLY A 999 -36.50 -10.70 5.61
N ASN A 1000 -36.10 -9.51 6.07
CA ASN A 1000 -36.64 -8.25 5.57
C ASN A 1000 -35.74 -7.70 4.44
N ASN A 1001 -36.37 -7.17 3.38
CA ASN A 1001 -35.67 -6.55 2.27
C ASN A 1001 -35.36 -5.07 2.57
N GLY A 1002 -34.13 -4.63 2.29
CA GLY A 1002 -33.74 -3.23 2.42
C GLY A 1002 -32.32 -2.96 1.96
N TYR A 1003 -31.82 -1.72 2.22
CA TYR A 1003 -30.45 -1.36 1.95
C TYR A 1003 -29.58 -1.75 3.14
N MET A 1004 -28.63 -2.64 2.91
CA MET A 1004 -27.75 -3.15 3.95
C MET A 1004 -26.50 -2.27 4.10
N ALA A 1005 -25.94 -2.26 5.31
CA ALA A 1005 -24.67 -1.61 5.66
C ALA A 1005 -23.67 -2.61 6.27
N ASP A 1006 -23.83 -3.88 5.96
CA ASP A 1006 -23.00 -4.98 6.43
C ASP A 1006 -21.76 -5.15 5.55
N THR A 1007 -20.64 -5.47 6.18
CA THR A 1007 -19.36 -5.73 5.50
C THR A 1007 -19.02 -7.20 5.60
N TRP A 1008 -18.71 -7.80 4.49
CA TRP A 1008 -18.39 -9.21 4.35
C TRP A 1008 -17.04 -9.39 3.66
N LYS A 1009 -16.37 -10.46 4.01
CA LYS A 1009 -15.15 -10.92 3.37
C LYS A 1009 -15.33 -12.38 2.96
N TYR A 1010 -15.00 -12.70 1.72
CA TYR A 1010 -15.00 -14.08 1.22
C TYR A 1010 -13.54 -14.52 1.04
N LEU A 1011 -13.20 -15.62 1.67
CA LEU A 1011 -11.88 -16.21 1.57
C LEU A 1011 -11.89 -17.24 0.45
N GLN A 1012 -11.01 -17.06 -0.53
CA GLN A 1012 -10.78 -18.00 -1.61
C GLN A 1012 -9.36 -18.54 -1.54
N PHE A 1013 -9.22 -19.84 -1.45
CA PHE A 1013 -7.92 -20.50 -1.56
C PHE A 1013 -7.71 -20.98 -3.00
N PRO A 1014 -6.50 -20.81 -3.57
CA PRO A 1014 -6.14 -21.49 -4.79
C PRO A 1014 -6.03 -23.02 -4.50
N TYR A 1015 -6.67 -23.82 -5.30
CA TYR A 1015 -6.50 -25.28 -5.29
C TYR A 1015 -5.16 -25.68 -5.88
#